data_976aec19ead9913fd3d0e666dce4f966
#
_entry.id   976aec19ead9913fd3d0e666dce4f966
#
_cell.length_a   1.000
_cell.length_b   1.000
_cell.length_c   1.000
_cell.angle_alpha   90.00
_cell.angle_beta   90.00
_cell.angle_gamma   90.00
#
_symmetry.space_group_name_H-M   'P 1'
#
loop_
_entity.id
_entity.type
_entity.pdbx_description
1 polymer ?
#
loop_
_entity_poly.entity_id
_entity_poly.type
_entity_poly.pdbx_seq_one_letter_code
_entity_poly.pdbx_strand_id
1 'polypeptide(L)'
;MSTTLNENLLLAIPLAPLAGSLIAGLFGNAVGRKGAHRITILGVMIAFLLSAKVFFDVMGGASFNATVYEWMNVGSLKLEVGFLVDSLTAMMMVVVTFVSLMVHVYTIGYMAEEDGYQRFFSYISLFTFSMLMLVMSNNFLQLFFGWEAVGLVSYLLIGFYFTRESAIYANMKAFLVNRVGDFGFLLGIGLLLAFAGSMNYGEVFAKRAELASLHFPGTDWGLLTVACICLFIGAMGKSAQFPLHVWLPDSMEGPTPISALIHAATMVTAGIFMVSRMSPLFELSDTALSFITVIGAITALFMGFLGIVQNDIKRVVAYSTLSQLGYMTVALGVSAYPVAVFHLMTHAFFKALLFLGAGSVIMGMHHDQDMRNMGGLRKYMPITWITSLVGSLALIGTPFFSGFYSKDSIIDAVKLSHLPGSGFAYFAVVASVFVTALYSFRMYFLVFHGEERFRKPKHPESPMGMAATHGHDDHGHGHGHDDHAHEPHETPWVVWVPLVLLAIPSVIIGAIAISPMLFGDFFQHGVAFDKVIFIGENHPALAEMAEEFHGWVGMGLHSVSGLPVWLALAGVVVAWFLYLKRPELPASIRRAFGPIYTLLDNKYYMDKINEVVFARGSVAIGRGLWKEGDVVVIDGLVNGSARFIGWFAGVIRFLQSGYIYHYAFAMIIGMLGLLTLFVTLGGK
;
A
#
# COMPACT_ATOMS: atom_id res chain seq x y z
N MET A 1 -11.29 37.30 7.03
CA MET A 1 -11.93 36.46 8.07
C MET A 1 -12.06 35.07 7.49
N SER A 2 -11.31 34.08 8.00
CA SER A 2 -11.46 32.70 7.59
C SER A 2 -12.87 32.23 7.99
N THR A 3 -13.67 31.82 7.03
CA THR A 3 -14.97 31.21 7.29
C THR A 3 -14.75 29.81 7.79
N THR A 4 -15.31 29.46 8.95
CA THR A 4 -15.23 28.10 9.49
C THR A 4 -16.24 27.22 8.74
N LEU A 5 -15.79 26.03 8.31
CA LEU A 5 -16.66 25.05 7.68
C LEU A 5 -17.69 24.50 8.68
N ASN A 6 -18.87 24.08 8.17
CA ASN A 6 -19.91 23.50 9.00
C ASN A 6 -19.55 22.06 9.40
N GLU A 7 -19.48 21.81 10.70
CA GLU A 7 -19.14 20.49 11.28
C GLU A 7 -20.11 19.39 10.83
N ASN A 8 -21.42 19.66 10.80
CA ASN A 8 -22.41 18.66 10.37
C ASN A 8 -22.23 18.25 8.91
N LEU A 9 -21.82 19.20 8.05
CA LEU A 9 -21.51 18.91 6.66
C LEU A 9 -20.26 18.02 6.57
N LEU A 10 -19.24 18.31 7.37
CA LEU A 10 -18.01 17.50 7.42
C LEU A 10 -18.28 16.08 7.95
N LEU A 11 -19.16 15.93 8.94
CA LEU A 11 -19.58 14.62 9.45
C LEU A 11 -20.36 13.81 8.41
N ALA A 12 -21.20 14.46 7.62
CA ALA A 12 -21.98 13.78 6.59
C ALA A 12 -21.09 13.10 5.53
N ILE A 13 -19.90 13.62 5.27
CA ILE A 13 -18.99 13.11 4.22
C ILE A 13 -18.53 11.67 4.51
N PRO A 14 -17.92 11.32 5.64
CA PRO A 14 -17.56 9.94 5.94
C PRO A 14 -18.77 9.08 6.34
N LEU A 15 -19.78 9.65 6.99
CA LEU A 15 -20.93 8.89 7.47
C LEU A 15 -21.87 8.42 6.36
N ALA A 16 -21.94 9.10 5.21
CA ALA A 16 -22.76 8.66 4.09
C ALA A 16 -22.28 7.33 3.47
N PRO A 17 -20.98 7.13 3.14
CA PRO A 17 -20.47 5.83 2.75
C PRO A 17 -20.60 4.76 3.84
N LEU A 18 -20.42 5.13 5.10
CA LEU A 18 -20.58 4.21 6.23
C LEU A 18 -22.03 3.70 6.32
N ALA A 19 -23.01 4.58 6.22
CA ALA A 19 -24.42 4.20 6.21
C ALA A 19 -24.75 3.26 5.04
N GLY A 20 -24.25 3.56 3.85
CA GLY A 20 -24.37 2.70 2.68
C GLY A 20 -23.78 1.32 2.90
N SER A 21 -22.58 1.26 3.50
CA SER A 21 -21.91 0.01 3.85
C SER A 21 -22.70 -0.83 4.85
N LEU A 22 -23.16 -0.22 5.94
CA LEU A 22 -23.92 -0.92 6.97
C LEU A 22 -25.25 -1.48 6.43
N ILE A 23 -25.97 -0.71 5.62
CA ILE A 23 -27.23 -1.14 5.02
C ILE A 23 -26.98 -2.30 4.04
N ALA A 24 -26.01 -2.17 3.15
CA ALA A 24 -25.68 -3.22 2.18
C ALA A 24 -25.11 -4.48 2.84
N GLY A 25 -24.34 -4.34 3.91
CA GLY A 25 -23.70 -5.47 4.62
C GLY A 25 -24.64 -6.21 5.57
N LEU A 26 -25.34 -5.48 6.44
CA LEU A 26 -26.20 -6.10 7.47
C LEU A 26 -27.60 -6.47 6.92
N PHE A 27 -28.12 -5.67 6.01
CA PHE A 27 -29.44 -5.87 5.44
C PHE A 27 -29.41 -6.28 3.96
N GLY A 28 -28.26 -6.80 3.47
CA GLY A 28 -28.04 -7.12 2.07
C GLY A 28 -29.08 -8.07 1.47
N ASN A 29 -29.55 -9.06 2.24
CA ASN A 29 -30.60 -9.98 1.81
C ASN A 29 -31.96 -9.29 1.66
N ALA A 30 -32.27 -8.30 2.50
CA ALA A 30 -33.53 -7.56 2.46
C ALA A 30 -33.56 -6.56 1.31
N VAL A 31 -32.45 -5.83 1.07
CA VAL A 31 -32.37 -4.81 0.01
C VAL A 31 -32.08 -5.40 -1.36
N GLY A 32 -31.52 -6.61 -1.42
CA GLY A 32 -31.13 -7.28 -2.65
C GLY A 32 -29.98 -6.61 -3.41
N ARG A 33 -29.58 -7.17 -4.55
CA ARG A 33 -28.46 -6.64 -5.37
C ARG A 33 -28.71 -5.19 -5.81
N LYS A 34 -29.90 -4.89 -6.32
CA LYS A 34 -30.25 -3.54 -6.80
C LYS A 34 -30.29 -2.50 -5.66
N GLY A 35 -30.79 -2.88 -4.50
CA GLY A 35 -30.80 -2.00 -3.32
C GLY A 35 -29.38 -1.73 -2.81
N ALA A 36 -28.54 -2.76 -2.72
CA ALA A 36 -27.18 -2.63 -2.23
C ALA A 36 -26.35 -1.65 -3.07
N HIS A 37 -26.30 -1.79 -4.40
CA HIS A 37 -25.52 -0.86 -5.22
C HIS A 37 -26.12 0.56 -5.25
N ARG A 38 -27.45 0.70 -5.24
CA ARG A 38 -28.08 2.03 -5.23
C ARG A 38 -27.78 2.80 -3.96
N ILE A 39 -27.88 2.15 -2.81
CA ILE A 39 -27.63 2.78 -1.50
C ILE A 39 -26.15 3.15 -1.33
N THR A 40 -25.24 2.25 -1.68
CA THR A 40 -23.79 2.52 -1.56
C THR A 40 -23.33 3.58 -2.55
N ILE A 41 -23.81 3.56 -3.80
CA ILE A 41 -23.51 4.59 -4.80
C ILE A 41 -24.06 5.93 -4.36
N LEU A 42 -25.29 5.98 -3.82
CA LEU A 42 -25.88 7.22 -3.31
C LEU A 42 -25.04 7.79 -2.16
N GLY A 43 -24.60 6.94 -1.21
CA GLY A 43 -23.75 7.37 -0.11
C GLY A 43 -22.43 7.96 -0.56
N VAL A 44 -21.74 7.31 -1.49
CA VAL A 44 -20.48 7.80 -2.05
C VAL A 44 -20.68 9.04 -2.93
N MET A 45 -21.79 9.12 -3.67
CA MET A 45 -22.15 10.30 -4.45
C MET A 45 -22.40 11.53 -3.55
N ILE A 46 -23.11 11.36 -2.44
CA ILE A 46 -23.29 12.42 -1.44
C ILE A 46 -21.93 12.84 -0.89
N ALA A 47 -21.09 11.91 -0.51
CA ALA A 47 -19.74 12.20 -0.03
C ALA A 47 -18.92 12.97 -1.07
N PHE A 48 -18.98 12.60 -2.34
CA PHE A 48 -18.30 13.31 -3.42
C PHE A 48 -18.81 14.74 -3.62
N LEU A 49 -20.12 14.93 -3.70
CA LEU A 49 -20.71 16.27 -3.90
C LEU A 49 -20.40 17.21 -2.74
N LEU A 50 -20.48 16.70 -1.51
CA LEU A 50 -20.11 17.48 -0.32
C LEU A 50 -18.60 17.75 -0.26
N SER A 51 -17.77 16.79 -0.64
CA SER A 51 -16.31 16.98 -0.72
C SER A 51 -15.94 18.03 -1.78
N ALA A 52 -16.59 18.01 -2.94
CA ALA A 52 -16.40 19.03 -3.97
C ALA A 52 -16.82 20.42 -3.46
N LYS A 53 -17.95 20.53 -2.76
CA LYS A 53 -18.36 21.78 -2.12
C LYS A 53 -17.33 22.27 -1.12
N VAL A 54 -16.87 21.40 -0.22
CA VAL A 54 -15.82 21.72 0.76
C VAL A 54 -14.54 22.18 0.07
N PHE A 55 -14.15 21.53 -1.01
CA PHE A 55 -12.98 21.92 -1.78
C PHE A 55 -13.08 23.36 -2.31
N PHE A 56 -14.23 23.75 -2.89
CA PHE A 56 -14.43 25.12 -3.34
C PHE A 56 -14.50 26.12 -2.17
N ASP A 57 -15.12 25.75 -1.05
CA ASP A 57 -15.14 26.59 0.15
C ASP A 57 -13.73 26.81 0.70
N VAL A 58 -12.89 25.76 0.71
CA VAL A 58 -11.47 25.84 1.14
C VAL A 58 -10.64 26.70 0.18
N MET A 59 -10.87 26.58 -1.14
CA MET A 59 -10.23 27.47 -2.12
C MET A 59 -10.65 28.92 -1.91
N GLY A 60 -11.83 29.17 -1.36
CA GLY A 60 -12.31 30.49 -0.94
C GLY A 60 -11.77 30.96 0.41
N GLY A 61 -10.88 30.21 1.07
CA GLY A 61 -10.25 30.53 2.35
C GLY A 61 -10.94 29.95 3.58
N ALA A 62 -11.94 29.07 3.43
CA ALA A 62 -12.54 28.35 4.55
C ALA A 62 -11.62 27.23 5.05
N SER A 63 -11.72 26.91 6.33
CA SER A 63 -10.93 25.85 6.95
C SER A 63 -11.63 25.30 8.19
N PHE A 64 -11.17 24.16 8.69
CA PHE A 64 -11.68 23.55 9.91
C PHE A 64 -10.57 22.80 10.62
N ASN A 65 -10.44 23.00 11.94
CA ASN A 65 -9.61 22.18 12.80
C ASN A 65 -10.23 22.20 14.20
N ALA A 66 -10.99 21.16 14.53
CA ALA A 66 -11.62 21.04 15.83
C ALA A 66 -11.92 19.59 16.18
N THR A 67 -12.07 19.33 17.48
CA THR A 67 -12.58 18.08 18.02
C THR A 67 -14.08 17.98 17.76
N VAL A 68 -14.50 16.87 17.19
CA VAL A 68 -15.93 16.53 16.97
C VAL A 68 -16.47 15.73 18.15
N TYR A 69 -15.69 14.78 18.64
CA TYR A 69 -16.08 13.90 19.74
C TYR A 69 -14.88 13.54 20.60
N GLU A 70 -15.00 13.81 21.90
CA GLU A 70 -14.02 13.39 22.89
C GLU A 70 -14.34 11.96 23.36
N TRP A 71 -13.43 11.02 23.06
CA TRP A 71 -13.63 9.62 23.41
C TRP A 71 -13.21 9.30 24.83
N MET A 72 -12.03 9.77 25.24
CA MET A 72 -11.50 9.52 26.58
C MET A 72 -10.46 10.58 26.97
N ASN A 73 -10.44 10.92 28.26
CA ASN A 73 -9.38 11.70 28.88
C ASN A 73 -8.62 10.84 29.88
N VAL A 74 -7.28 10.78 29.74
CA VAL A 74 -6.39 10.05 30.65
C VAL A 74 -5.30 11.01 31.13
N GLY A 75 -5.49 11.62 32.30
CA GLY A 75 -4.60 12.66 32.79
C GLY A 75 -4.60 13.89 31.88
N SER A 76 -3.46 14.25 31.33
CA SER A 76 -3.33 15.34 30.37
C SER A 76 -3.58 14.93 28.91
N LEU A 77 -3.67 13.62 28.64
CA LEU A 77 -3.86 13.07 27.28
C LEU A 77 -5.34 13.04 26.93
N LYS A 78 -5.68 13.73 25.85
CA LYS A 78 -7.01 13.69 25.23
C LYS A 78 -7.00 12.74 24.05
N LEU A 79 -7.92 11.76 24.07
CA LEU A 79 -8.19 10.85 22.97
C LEU A 79 -9.48 11.30 22.32
N GLU A 80 -9.39 11.79 21.10
CA GLU A 80 -10.49 12.48 20.43
C GLU A 80 -10.64 12.06 18.96
N VAL A 81 -11.84 12.21 18.44
CA VAL A 81 -12.11 12.23 17.01
C VAL A 81 -12.29 13.68 16.62
N GLY A 82 -11.44 14.15 15.74
CA GLY A 82 -11.47 15.53 15.25
C GLY A 82 -11.22 15.58 13.75
N PHE A 83 -11.50 16.71 13.14
CA PHE A 83 -11.24 16.94 11.74
C PHE A 83 -10.28 18.10 11.52
N LEU A 84 -9.36 17.89 10.59
CA LEU A 84 -8.51 18.92 10.01
C LEU A 84 -8.83 18.99 8.52
N VAL A 85 -9.45 20.09 8.10
CA VAL A 85 -9.80 20.31 6.70
C VAL A 85 -9.14 21.58 6.20
N ASP A 86 -8.10 21.38 5.44
CA ASP A 86 -7.35 22.39 4.68
C ASP A 86 -7.27 21.96 3.20
N SER A 87 -6.48 22.62 2.41
CA SER A 87 -6.36 22.32 0.97
C SER A 87 -5.89 20.91 0.66
N LEU A 88 -4.95 20.35 1.46
CA LEU A 88 -4.47 18.97 1.30
C LEU A 88 -5.59 17.96 1.59
N THR A 89 -6.28 18.12 2.72
CA THR A 89 -7.41 17.24 3.08
C THR A 89 -8.54 17.37 2.06
N ALA A 90 -8.92 18.58 1.69
CA ALA A 90 -10.02 18.82 0.74
C ALA A 90 -9.74 18.21 -0.64
N MET A 91 -8.52 18.34 -1.14
CA MET A 91 -8.09 17.70 -2.39
C MET A 91 -8.17 16.17 -2.28
N MET A 92 -7.65 15.58 -1.19
CA MET A 92 -7.72 14.13 -0.97
C MET A 92 -9.15 13.63 -0.88
N MET A 93 -10.03 14.35 -0.20
CA MET A 93 -11.47 14.02 -0.11
C MET A 93 -12.13 13.94 -1.49
N VAL A 94 -11.87 14.91 -2.36
CA VAL A 94 -12.40 14.92 -3.73
C VAL A 94 -11.86 13.76 -4.55
N VAL A 95 -10.54 13.53 -4.51
CA VAL A 95 -9.88 12.46 -5.27
C VAL A 95 -10.40 11.09 -4.84
N VAL A 96 -10.43 10.83 -3.53
CA VAL A 96 -10.89 9.55 -2.97
C VAL A 96 -12.35 9.28 -3.31
N THR A 97 -13.22 10.26 -3.09
CA THR A 97 -14.66 10.08 -3.31
C THR A 97 -15.02 9.98 -4.80
N PHE A 98 -14.35 10.74 -5.67
CA PHE A 98 -14.56 10.65 -7.11
C PHE A 98 -14.15 9.30 -7.67
N VAL A 99 -12.93 8.85 -7.36
CA VAL A 99 -12.44 7.54 -7.82
C VAL A 99 -13.32 6.42 -7.25
N SER A 100 -13.69 6.51 -5.98
CA SER A 100 -14.58 5.54 -5.35
C SER A 100 -15.96 5.50 -6.03
N LEU A 101 -16.52 6.66 -6.39
CA LEU A 101 -17.79 6.72 -7.12
C LEU A 101 -17.70 6.03 -8.49
N MET A 102 -16.62 6.27 -9.23
CA MET A 102 -16.38 5.60 -10.51
C MET A 102 -16.25 4.09 -10.35
N VAL A 103 -15.52 3.65 -9.33
CA VAL A 103 -15.37 2.22 -9.00
C VAL A 103 -16.71 1.60 -8.62
N HIS A 104 -17.55 2.27 -7.83
CA HIS A 104 -18.87 1.76 -7.45
C HIS A 104 -19.78 1.57 -8.68
N VAL A 105 -19.83 2.53 -9.59
CA VAL A 105 -20.63 2.42 -10.83
C VAL A 105 -20.10 1.28 -11.70
N TYR A 106 -18.80 1.22 -11.89
CA TYR A 106 -18.11 0.16 -12.65
C TYR A 106 -18.40 -1.24 -12.09
N THR A 107 -18.46 -1.37 -10.78
CA THR A 107 -18.68 -2.64 -10.06
C THR A 107 -20.04 -3.26 -10.39
N ILE A 108 -21.06 -2.45 -10.73
CA ILE A 108 -22.38 -2.96 -11.17
C ILE A 108 -22.22 -3.95 -12.32
N GLY A 109 -21.39 -3.62 -13.30
CA GLY A 109 -21.14 -4.50 -14.45
C GLY A 109 -20.14 -5.61 -14.14
N TYR A 110 -19.02 -5.28 -13.47
CA TYR A 110 -17.96 -6.24 -13.22
C TYR A 110 -18.37 -7.39 -12.30
N MET A 111 -19.16 -7.12 -11.27
CA MET A 111 -19.63 -8.11 -10.28
C MET A 111 -21.03 -8.65 -10.57
N ALA A 112 -21.61 -8.38 -11.75
CA ALA A 112 -23.00 -8.71 -12.04
C ALA A 112 -23.36 -10.19 -11.85
N GLU A 113 -22.45 -11.08 -12.16
CA GLU A 113 -22.64 -12.54 -12.10
C GLU A 113 -21.99 -13.19 -10.87
N GLU A 114 -21.25 -12.40 -10.07
CA GLU A 114 -20.48 -12.90 -8.94
C GLU A 114 -21.34 -13.09 -7.68
N ASP A 115 -21.02 -14.13 -6.93
CA ASP A 115 -21.60 -14.35 -5.60
C ASP A 115 -21.01 -13.34 -4.59
N GLY A 116 -21.82 -12.95 -3.60
CA GLY A 116 -21.39 -11.97 -2.58
C GLY A 116 -21.45 -10.52 -3.05
N TYR A 117 -22.24 -10.21 -4.07
CA TYR A 117 -22.42 -8.89 -4.64
C TYR A 117 -22.67 -7.79 -3.60
N GLN A 118 -23.64 -8.00 -2.67
CA GLN A 118 -23.96 -7.04 -1.62
C GLN A 118 -22.79 -6.86 -0.65
N ARG A 119 -22.10 -7.96 -0.29
CA ARG A 119 -20.91 -7.94 0.56
C ARG A 119 -19.79 -7.11 -0.07
N PHE A 120 -19.60 -7.25 -1.38
CA PHE A 120 -18.60 -6.48 -2.11
C PHE A 120 -18.88 -4.97 -2.06
N PHE A 121 -20.12 -4.57 -2.36
CA PHE A 121 -20.53 -3.16 -2.27
C PHE A 121 -20.42 -2.59 -0.86
N SER A 122 -20.74 -3.40 0.15
CA SER A 122 -20.52 -3.02 1.55
C SER A 122 -19.05 -2.72 1.82
N TYR A 123 -18.15 -3.60 1.39
CA TYR A 123 -16.71 -3.45 1.65
C TYR A 123 -16.08 -2.26 0.94
N ILE A 124 -16.40 -2.01 -0.32
CA ILE A 124 -15.83 -0.85 -1.04
C ILE A 124 -16.35 0.47 -0.47
N SER A 125 -17.59 0.50 0.01
CA SER A 125 -18.15 1.67 0.70
C SER A 125 -17.50 1.87 2.07
N LEU A 126 -17.27 0.80 2.85
CA LEU A 126 -16.55 0.83 4.12
C LEU A 126 -15.09 1.29 3.93
N PHE A 127 -14.47 0.87 2.83
CA PHE A 127 -13.12 1.30 2.49
C PHE A 127 -13.04 2.81 2.24
N THR A 128 -14.03 3.35 1.55
CA THR A 128 -14.15 4.80 1.31
C THR A 128 -14.32 5.57 2.62
N PHE A 129 -15.19 5.09 3.52
CA PHE A 129 -15.31 5.65 4.87
C PHE A 129 -13.98 5.65 5.62
N SER A 130 -13.30 4.51 5.63
CA SER A 130 -12.02 4.35 6.34
C SER A 130 -10.95 5.31 5.84
N MET A 131 -10.86 5.49 4.52
CA MET A 131 -9.90 6.42 3.92
C MET A 131 -10.26 7.88 4.22
N LEU A 132 -11.53 8.25 4.24
CA LEU A 132 -11.98 9.59 4.62
C LEU A 132 -11.64 9.90 6.08
N MET A 133 -11.85 8.97 7.00
CA MET A 133 -11.48 9.12 8.41
C MET A 133 -9.96 9.30 8.59
N LEU A 134 -9.16 8.64 7.76
CA LEU A 134 -7.71 8.78 7.75
C LEU A 134 -7.29 10.20 7.30
N VAL A 135 -7.77 10.64 6.14
CA VAL A 135 -7.32 11.92 5.56
C VAL A 135 -7.87 13.15 6.30
N MET A 136 -9.00 13.03 6.96
CA MET A 136 -9.62 14.11 7.74
C MET A 136 -9.11 14.20 9.18
N SER A 137 -8.23 13.31 9.63
CA SER A 137 -7.72 13.29 11.00
C SER A 137 -6.95 14.56 11.36
N ASN A 138 -7.09 15.02 12.61
CA ASN A 138 -6.32 16.11 13.19
C ASN A 138 -5.34 15.67 14.28
N ASN A 139 -5.26 14.37 14.51
CA ASN A 139 -4.41 13.77 15.53
C ASN A 139 -3.89 12.40 15.11
N PHE A 140 -2.78 11.96 15.72
CA PHE A 140 -2.11 10.70 15.41
C PHE A 140 -2.92 9.46 15.76
N LEU A 141 -3.77 9.52 16.78
CA LEU A 141 -4.60 8.37 17.19
C LEU A 141 -5.64 8.06 16.11
N GLN A 142 -6.38 9.08 15.66
CA GLN A 142 -7.37 8.92 14.59
C GLN A 142 -6.71 8.54 13.27
N LEU A 143 -5.56 9.12 12.96
CA LEU A 143 -4.77 8.74 11.79
C LEU A 143 -4.44 7.24 11.83
N PHE A 144 -4.00 6.73 12.99
CA PHE A 144 -3.70 5.33 13.19
C PHE A 144 -4.94 4.44 13.06
N PHE A 145 -6.08 4.84 13.63
CA PHE A 145 -7.33 4.09 13.48
C PHE A 145 -7.80 4.01 12.01
N GLY A 146 -7.74 5.12 11.29
CA GLY A 146 -8.02 5.12 9.84
C GLY A 146 -7.05 4.23 9.07
N TRP A 147 -5.77 4.27 9.44
CA TRP A 147 -4.70 3.45 8.88
C TRP A 147 -4.94 1.95 9.06
N GLU A 148 -5.37 1.56 10.25
CA GLU A 148 -5.74 0.19 10.58
C GLU A 148 -7.04 -0.25 9.90
N ALA A 149 -8.05 0.63 9.87
CA ALA A 149 -9.33 0.35 9.21
C ALA A 149 -9.15 0.12 7.70
N VAL A 150 -8.36 0.94 7.03
CA VAL A 150 -8.00 0.75 5.62
C VAL A 150 -7.26 -0.58 5.43
N GLY A 151 -6.34 -0.93 6.33
CA GLY A 151 -5.64 -2.21 6.32
C GLY A 151 -6.58 -3.42 6.47
N LEU A 152 -7.51 -3.34 7.41
CA LEU A 152 -8.49 -4.41 7.65
C LEU A 152 -9.43 -4.59 6.44
N VAL A 153 -9.99 -3.51 5.93
CA VAL A 153 -10.92 -3.60 4.80
C VAL A 153 -10.20 -4.06 3.52
N SER A 154 -8.94 -3.67 3.32
CA SER A 154 -8.13 -4.19 2.22
C SER A 154 -7.91 -5.70 2.32
N TYR A 155 -7.67 -6.22 3.53
CA TYR A 155 -7.58 -7.65 3.79
C TYR A 155 -8.87 -8.39 3.38
N LEU A 156 -10.04 -7.86 3.77
CA LEU A 156 -11.34 -8.43 3.40
C LEU A 156 -11.59 -8.39 1.88
N LEU A 157 -11.11 -7.35 1.22
CA LEU A 157 -11.28 -7.14 -0.20
C LEU A 157 -10.31 -8.01 -1.03
N ILE A 158 -9.04 -8.12 -0.66
CA ILE A 158 -8.06 -8.98 -1.34
C ILE A 158 -8.48 -10.46 -1.20
N GLY A 159 -8.94 -10.85 -0.02
CA GLY A 159 -9.46 -12.19 0.28
C GLY A 159 -10.94 -12.36 -0.05
N PHE A 160 -11.52 -11.57 -0.95
CA PHE A 160 -12.93 -11.64 -1.30
C PHE A 160 -13.35 -13.06 -1.74
N TYR A 161 -12.51 -13.71 -2.54
CA TYR A 161 -12.67 -15.11 -2.95
C TYR A 161 -12.07 -16.05 -1.89
N PHE A 162 -12.64 -16.05 -0.70
CA PHE A 162 -12.12 -16.74 0.49
C PHE A 162 -12.05 -18.27 0.39
N THR A 163 -12.55 -18.86 -0.69
CA THR A 163 -12.43 -20.30 -1.00
C THR A 163 -11.22 -20.62 -1.87
N ARG A 164 -10.55 -19.62 -2.44
CA ARG A 164 -9.37 -19.81 -3.28
C ARG A 164 -8.10 -19.71 -2.42
N GLU A 165 -7.27 -20.74 -2.43
CA GLU A 165 -6.01 -20.77 -1.66
C GLU A 165 -5.07 -19.60 -2.00
N SER A 166 -4.99 -19.23 -3.28
CA SER A 166 -4.18 -18.09 -3.72
C SER A 166 -4.66 -16.76 -3.11
N ALA A 167 -5.97 -16.54 -3.02
CA ALA A 167 -6.54 -15.34 -2.41
C ALA A 167 -6.36 -15.33 -0.87
N ILE A 168 -6.49 -16.49 -0.22
CA ILE A 168 -6.21 -16.65 1.22
C ILE A 168 -4.73 -16.36 1.52
N TYR A 169 -3.81 -16.88 0.71
CA TYR A 169 -2.39 -16.57 0.85
C TYR A 169 -2.10 -15.08 0.62
N ALA A 170 -2.68 -14.49 -0.42
CA ALA A 170 -2.45 -13.10 -0.79
C ALA A 170 -2.95 -12.12 0.28
N ASN A 171 -4.15 -12.34 0.84
CA ASN A 171 -4.69 -11.43 1.87
C ASN A 171 -3.94 -11.57 3.20
N MET A 172 -3.55 -12.79 3.59
CA MET A 172 -2.74 -13.00 4.78
C MET A 172 -1.37 -12.34 4.64
N LYS A 173 -0.72 -12.50 3.49
CA LYS A 173 0.55 -11.84 3.18
C LYS A 173 0.42 -10.33 3.23
N ALA A 174 -0.61 -9.76 2.59
CA ALA A 174 -0.85 -8.32 2.61
C ALA A 174 -1.06 -7.81 4.03
N PHE A 175 -1.84 -8.51 4.85
CA PHE A 175 -2.09 -8.13 6.23
C PHE A 175 -0.82 -8.17 7.08
N LEU A 176 -0.06 -9.26 7.04
CA LEU A 176 1.15 -9.44 7.85
C LEU A 176 2.25 -8.44 7.47
N VAL A 177 2.50 -8.23 6.18
CA VAL A 177 3.52 -7.27 5.72
C VAL A 177 3.15 -5.85 6.13
N ASN A 178 1.86 -5.48 5.99
CA ASN A 178 1.40 -4.17 6.45
C ASN A 178 1.52 -4.01 7.97
N ARG A 179 1.31 -5.08 8.77
CA ARG A 179 1.51 -5.04 10.23
C ARG A 179 2.94 -4.75 10.64
N VAL A 180 3.92 -5.22 9.89
CA VAL A 180 5.33 -4.84 10.12
C VAL A 180 5.50 -3.31 9.97
N GLY A 181 4.92 -2.73 8.93
CA GLY A 181 4.88 -1.28 8.75
C GLY A 181 4.13 -0.57 9.88
N ASP A 182 2.94 -1.06 10.23
CA ASP A 182 2.09 -0.48 11.27
C ASP A 182 2.77 -0.48 12.64
N PHE A 183 3.59 -1.51 12.95
CA PHE A 183 4.38 -1.54 14.16
C PHE A 183 5.42 -0.41 14.20
N GLY A 184 6.15 -0.19 13.10
CA GLY A 184 7.06 0.97 12.98
C GLY A 184 6.31 2.30 13.15
N PHE A 185 5.15 2.42 12.51
CA PHE A 185 4.31 3.62 12.63
C PHE A 185 3.90 3.91 14.08
N LEU A 186 3.46 2.87 14.80
CA LEU A 186 3.08 2.97 16.21
C LEU A 186 4.26 3.38 17.09
N LEU A 187 5.47 2.87 16.83
CA LEU A 187 6.68 3.30 17.55
C LEU A 187 6.98 4.78 17.32
N GLY A 188 6.83 5.27 16.08
CA GLY A 188 7.00 6.69 15.77
C GLY A 188 5.98 7.57 16.51
N ILE A 189 4.71 7.19 16.52
CA ILE A 189 3.65 7.86 17.29
C ILE A 189 3.97 7.83 18.79
N GLY A 190 4.41 6.70 19.32
CA GLY A 190 4.78 6.54 20.72
C GLY A 190 5.93 7.46 21.13
N LEU A 191 6.95 7.62 20.28
CA LEU A 191 8.05 8.55 20.52
C LEU A 191 7.56 10.00 20.54
N LEU A 192 6.74 10.39 19.58
CA LEU A 192 6.17 11.74 19.56
C LEU A 192 5.31 12.01 20.80
N LEU A 193 4.45 11.06 21.18
CA LEU A 193 3.64 11.17 22.39
C LEU A 193 4.51 11.29 23.66
N ALA A 194 5.54 10.46 23.79
CA ALA A 194 6.40 10.43 24.97
C ALA A 194 7.15 11.75 25.19
N PHE A 195 7.58 12.42 24.12
CA PHE A 195 8.40 13.61 24.21
C PHE A 195 7.63 14.93 23.93
N ALA A 196 6.59 14.90 23.10
CA ALA A 196 5.73 16.07 22.90
C ALA A 196 4.56 16.15 23.90
N GLY A 197 4.15 15.01 24.48
CA GLY A 197 3.06 14.96 25.46
C GLY A 197 1.66 15.12 24.86
N SER A 198 1.51 15.09 23.54
CA SER A 198 0.25 15.23 22.83
C SER A 198 0.20 14.37 21.58
N MET A 199 -1.01 14.04 21.13
CA MET A 199 -1.28 13.40 19.84
C MET A 199 -1.85 14.38 18.80
N ASN A 200 -2.23 15.59 19.19
CA ASN A 200 -2.75 16.61 18.30
C ASN A 200 -1.66 17.15 17.38
N TYR A 201 -1.92 17.24 16.08
CA TYR A 201 -0.92 17.70 15.10
C TYR A 201 -0.38 19.09 15.41
N GLY A 202 -1.26 20.07 15.69
CA GLY A 202 -0.86 21.44 15.96
C GLY A 202 0.05 21.55 17.18
N GLU A 203 -0.25 20.82 18.26
CA GLU A 203 0.55 20.82 19.49
C GLU A 203 1.92 20.16 19.27
N VAL A 204 1.97 19.06 18.51
CA VAL A 204 3.24 18.38 18.18
C VAL A 204 4.09 19.25 17.27
N PHE A 205 3.50 19.86 16.23
CA PHE A 205 4.22 20.73 15.30
C PHE A 205 4.76 21.99 15.98
N ALA A 206 4.03 22.55 16.96
CA ALA A 206 4.52 23.66 17.76
C ALA A 206 5.81 23.33 18.53
N LYS A 207 5.98 22.08 18.95
CA LYS A 207 7.17 21.59 19.66
C LYS A 207 8.28 21.05 18.76
N ARG A 208 8.17 21.16 17.44
CA ARG A 208 9.11 20.54 16.49
C ARG A 208 10.57 20.94 16.71
N ALA A 209 10.83 22.21 17.04
CA ALA A 209 12.18 22.70 17.28
C ALA A 209 12.80 22.10 18.57
N GLU A 210 12.00 21.93 19.61
CA GLU A 210 12.40 21.25 20.84
C GLU A 210 12.70 19.77 20.55
N LEU A 211 11.79 19.08 19.87
CA LEU A 211 11.97 17.67 19.48
C LEU A 211 13.22 17.45 18.62
N ALA A 212 13.53 18.38 17.73
CA ALA A 212 14.72 18.31 16.87
C ALA A 212 16.03 18.45 17.66
N SER A 213 16.01 19.11 18.83
CA SER A 213 17.19 19.30 19.71
C SER A 213 17.45 18.08 20.59
N LEU A 214 16.51 17.16 20.73
CA LEU A 214 16.62 15.99 21.60
C LEU A 214 17.31 14.81 20.92
N HIS A 215 17.93 13.96 21.74
CA HIS A 215 18.52 12.70 21.30
C HIS A 215 17.68 11.51 21.76
N PHE A 216 17.71 10.44 20.98
CA PHE A 216 17.08 9.20 21.36
C PHE A 216 17.81 8.59 22.57
N PRO A 217 17.08 8.21 23.64
CA PRO A 217 17.67 7.78 24.89
C PRO A 217 18.77 6.72 24.74
N GLY A 218 19.93 7.02 25.33
CA GLY A 218 21.09 6.10 25.30
C GLY A 218 21.89 6.09 23.99
N THR A 219 21.63 7.01 23.08
CA THR A 219 22.33 7.13 21.78
C THR A 219 22.60 8.60 21.42
N ASP A 220 23.47 8.80 20.42
CA ASP A 220 23.72 10.12 19.82
C ASP A 220 22.78 10.41 18.61
N TRP A 221 21.77 9.57 18.39
CA TRP A 221 20.83 9.74 17.28
C TRP A 221 19.80 10.81 17.61
N GLY A 222 19.51 11.69 16.66
CA GLY A 222 18.45 12.68 16.83
C GLY A 222 17.09 11.99 17.05
N LEU A 223 16.38 12.41 18.11
CA LEU A 223 15.07 11.84 18.45
C LEU A 223 14.09 11.93 17.27
N LEU A 224 14.04 13.10 16.65
CA LEU A 224 13.13 13.35 15.53
C LEU A 224 13.50 12.52 14.30
N THR A 225 14.78 12.26 14.05
CA THR A 225 15.23 11.34 13.00
C THR A 225 14.70 9.94 13.22
N VAL A 226 14.82 9.41 14.44
CA VAL A 226 14.29 8.06 14.76
C VAL A 226 12.79 8.04 14.64
N ALA A 227 12.07 9.04 15.15
CA ALA A 227 10.62 9.12 15.06
C ALA A 227 10.14 9.20 13.60
N CYS A 228 10.77 10.02 12.76
CA CYS A 228 10.43 10.16 11.34
C CYS A 228 10.70 8.87 10.55
N ILE A 229 11.82 8.19 10.80
CA ILE A 229 12.10 6.89 10.17
C ILE A 229 11.06 5.87 10.60
N CYS A 230 10.68 5.80 11.87
CA CYS A 230 9.63 4.91 12.36
C CYS A 230 8.27 5.21 11.71
N LEU A 231 7.87 6.48 11.58
CA LEU A 231 6.66 6.86 10.85
C LEU A 231 6.73 6.45 9.38
N PHE A 232 7.88 6.63 8.75
CA PHE A 232 8.08 6.26 7.35
C PHE A 232 8.06 4.73 7.14
N ILE A 233 8.49 3.91 8.10
CA ILE A 233 8.31 2.45 8.04
C ILE A 233 6.83 2.11 7.92
N GLY A 234 5.94 2.83 8.60
CA GLY A 234 4.50 2.73 8.39
C GLY A 234 4.08 3.06 6.96
N ALA A 235 4.62 4.15 6.41
CA ALA A 235 4.41 4.54 5.02
C ALA A 235 4.95 3.48 4.03
N MET A 236 6.09 2.85 4.31
CA MET A 236 6.65 1.75 3.51
C MET A 236 5.69 0.57 3.42
N GLY A 237 4.97 0.25 4.49
CA GLY A 237 3.95 -0.80 4.49
C GLY A 237 2.78 -0.46 3.57
N LYS A 238 2.07 0.63 3.83
CA LYS A 238 0.87 1.03 3.06
C LYS A 238 1.19 1.44 1.63
N SER A 239 2.24 2.23 1.42
CA SER A 239 2.68 2.67 0.09
C SER A 239 3.63 1.70 -0.59
N ALA A 240 3.75 0.49 -0.07
CA ALA A 240 4.46 -0.64 -0.67
C ALA A 240 5.87 -0.27 -1.17
N GLN A 241 6.67 0.37 -0.31
CA GLN A 241 8.06 0.68 -0.61
C GLN A 241 8.98 -0.49 -0.25
N PHE A 242 10.08 -0.64 -0.98
CA PHE A 242 11.09 -1.67 -0.68
C PHE A 242 11.56 -1.57 0.80
N PRO A 243 11.67 -2.68 1.54
CA PRO A 243 11.39 -4.09 1.18
C PRO A 243 9.96 -4.57 1.46
N LEU A 244 9.05 -3.69 1.91
CA LEU A 244 7.65 -4.05 2.28
C LEU A 244 6.68 -4.03 1.08
N HIS A 245 7.18 -4.04 -0.14
CA HIS A 245 6.39 -3.98 -1.39
C HIS A 245 5.73 -5.30 -1.81
N VAL A 246 6.19 -6.42 -1.26
CA VAL A 246 5.91 -7.78 -1.76
C VAL A 246 4.43 -8.20 -1.75
N TRP A 247 3.60 -7.53 -0.96
CA TRP A 247 2.18 -7.84 -0.86
C TRP A 247 1.34 -7.30 -2.03
N LEU A 248 1.78 -6.17 -2.64
CA LEU A 248 0.95 -5.43 -3.59
C LEU A 248 0.69 -6.21 -4.90
N PRO A 249 1.68 -6.87 -5.53
CA PRO A 249 1.40 -7.66 -6.74
C PRO A 249 0.47 -8.85 -6.50
N ASP A 250 0.51 -9.46 -5.32
CA ASP A 250 -0.34 -10.60 -4.97
C ASP A 250 -1.76 -10.15 -4.59
N SER A 251 -1.97 -8.88 -4.23
CA SER A 251 -3.30 -8.32 -4.00
C SER A 251 -4.18 -8.33 -5.26
N MET A 252 -3.60 -8.61 -6.43
CA MET A 252 -4.33 -8.79 -7.70
C MET A 252 -5.23 -10.04 -7.72
N GLU A 253 -5.16 -10.91 -6.72
CA GLU A 253 -6.09 -12.04 -6.54
C GLU A 253 -7.54 -11.59 -6.25
N GLY A 254 -7.72 -10.37 -5.72
CA GLY A 254 -9.05 -9.76 -5.56
C GLY A 254 -9.68 -9.31 -6.88
N PRO A 255 -11.01 -9.06 -6.90
CA PRO A 255 -11.69 -8.50 -8.08
C PRO A 255 -11.08 -7.18 -8.55
N THR A 256 -11.07 -6.93 -9.85
CA THR A 256 -10.40 -5.75 -10.44
C THR A 256 -10.86 -4.39 -9.93
N PRO A 257 -12.15 -4.14 -9.60
CA PRO A 257 -12.56 -2.88 -8.99
C PRO A 257 -11.80 -2.53 -7.71
N ILE A 258 -11.44 -3.55 -6.93
CA ILE A 258 -10.60 -3.38 -5.72
C ILE A 258 -9.20 -2.90 -6.09
N SER A 259 -8.62 -3.51 -7.13
CA SER A 259 -7.28 -3.13 -7.58
C SER A 259 -7.24 -1.65 -7.95
N ALA A 260 -8.28 -1.15 -8.65
CA ALA A 260 -8.41 0.27 -8.95
C ALA A 260 -8.53 1.12 -7.68
N LEU A 261 -9.38 0.72 -6.73
CA LEU A 261 -9.63 1.51 -5.52
C LEU A 261 -8.43 1.56 -4.59
N ILE A 262 -7.82 0.40 -4.28
CA ILE A 262 -6.68 0.29 -3.36
C ILE A 262 -5.44 1.00 -3.93
N HIS A 263 -5.17 0.82 -5.23
CA HIS A 263 -3.88 1.17 -5.82
C HIS A 263 -3.85 2.53 -6.53
N ALA A 264 -5.00 3.17 -6.77
CA ALA A 264 -5.03 4.47 -7.42
C ALA A 264 -5.08 5.64 -6.43
N ALA A 265 -6.06 5.66 -5.53
CA ALA A 265 -6.41 6.87 -4.77
C ALA A 265 -6.48 6.69 -3.26
N THR A 266 -6.28 5.47 -2.72
CA THR A 266 -6.60 5.22 -1.32
C THR A 266 -5.44 4.61 -0.53
N MET A 267 -5.43 3.31 -0.24
CA MET A 267 -4.49 2.71 0.70
C MET A 267 -3.02 3.03 0.40
N VAL A 268 -2.61 2.86 -0.86
CA VAL A 268 -1.21 3.06 -1.24
C VAL A 268 -0.78 4.53 -1.26
N THR A 269 -1.73 5.45 -1.29
CA THR A 269 -1.47 6.89 -1.20
C THR A 269 -1.44 7.40 0.24
N ALA A 270 -1.88 6.59 1.21
CA ALA A 270 -1.93 6.96 2.62
C ALA A 270 -0.55 7.30 3.19
N GLY A 271 0.50 6.56 2.80
CA GLY A 271 1.88 6.86 3.23
C GLY A 271 2.40 8.17 2.65
N ILE A 272 2.12 8.46 1.39
CA ILE A 272 2.50 9.73 0.74
C ILE A 272 1.78 10.90 1.40
N PHE A 273 0.47 10.76 1.64
CA PHE A 273 -0.32 11.75 2.38
C PHE A 273 0.24 12.00 3.78
N MET A 274 0.52 10.94 4.55
CA MET A 274 1.01 11.05 5.92
C MET A 274 2.34 11.79 5.99
N VAL A 275 3.31 11.45 5.15
CA VAL A 275 4.61 12.14 5.13
C VAL A 275 4.45 13.61 4.75
N SER A 276 3.59 13.91 3.77
CA SER A 276 3.30 15.30 3.37
C SER A 276 2.62 16.08 4.49
N ARG A 277 1.67 15.48 5.19
CA ARG A 277 1.00 16.06 6.36
C ARG A 277 1.98 16.33 7.50
N MET A 278 2.96 15.44 7.69
CA MET A 278 3.98 15.52 8.72
C MET A 278 5.25 16.28 8.26
N SER A 279 5.16 17.00 7.15
CA SER A 279 6.30 17.80 6.64
C SER A 279 6.95 18.70 7.70
N PRO A 280 6.24 19.33 8.66
CA PRO A 280 6.89 20.09 9.73
C PRO A 280 7.87 19.29 10.60
N LEU A 281 7.72 17.97 10.65
CA LEU A 281 8.60 17.06 11.37
C LEU A 281 9.71 16.50 10.48
N PHE A 282 9.34 15.96 9.31
CA PHE A 282 10.29 15.33 8.37
C PHE A 282 11.34 16.31 7.88
N GLU A 283 10.97 17.57 7.67
CA GLU A 283 11.83 18.62 7.15
C GLU A 283 13.02 18.94 8.06
N LEU A 284 12.93 18.61 9.34
CA LEU A 284 13.98 18.85 10.32
C LEU A 284 14.99 17.69 10.44
N SER A 285 14.92 16.68 9.57
CA SER A 285 15.85 15.54 9.57
C SER A 285 16.29 15.17 8.15
N ASP A 286 17.43 15.71 7.74
CA ASP A 286 18.05 15.37 6.44
C ASP A 286 18.39 13.88 6.33
N THR A 287 18.71 13.24 7.44
CA THR A 287 18.98 11.78 7.48
C THR A 287 17.72 10.99 7.16
N ALA A 288 16.56 11.35 7.72
CA ALA A 288 15.29 10.71 7.41
C ALA A 288 14.90 10.97 5.95
N LEU A 289 15.06 12.20 5.46
CA LEU A 289 14.78 12.54 4.06
C LEU A 289 15.68 11.77 3.08
N SER A 290 16.96 11.64 3.39
CA SER A 290 17.91 10.86 2.57
C SER A 290 17.53 9.38 2.54
N PHE A 291 17.11 8.81 3.67
CA PHE A 291 16.61 7.44 3.75
C PHE A 291 15.37 7.25 2.87
N ILE A 292 14.40 8.17 2.95
CA ILE A 292 13.18 8.17 2.11
C ILE A 292 13.54 8.23 0.63
N THR A 293 14.48 9.10 0.26
CA THR A 293 14.95 9.28 -1.13
C THR A 293 15.52 7.98 -1.69
N VAL A 294 16.40 7.32 -0.96
CA VAL A 294 17.04 6.07 -1.42
C VAL A 294 16.03 4.93 -1.54
N ILE A 295 15.14 4.77 -0.56
CA ILE A 295 14.08 3.75 -0.61
C ILE A 295 13.14 3.98 -1.79
N GLY A 296 12.74 5.23 -2.02
CA GLY A 296 11.91 5.60 -3.17
C GLY A 296 12.58 5.32 -4.50
N ALA A 297 13.87 5.64 -4.63
CA ALA A 297 14.65 5.39 -5.84
C ALA A 297 14.80 3.90 -6.16
N ILE A 298 15.09 3.08 -5.15
CA ILE A 298 15.12 1.62 -5.29
C ILE A 298 13.76 1.11 -5.78
N THR A 299 12.67 1.54 -5.14
CA THR A 299 11.32 1.11 -5.49
C THR A 299 10.97 1.53 -6.91
N ALA A 300 11.24 2.79 -7.30
CA ALA A 300 10.90 3.31 -8.63
C ALA A 300 11.56 2.48 -9.75
N LEU A 301 12.85 2.23 -9.65
CA LEU A 301 13.62 1.57 -10.71
C LEU A 301 13.42 0.05 -10.71
N PHE A 302 13.63 -0.61 -9.58
CA PHE A 302 13.66 -2.07 -9.52
C PHE A 302 12.27 -2.69 -9.69
N MET A 303 11.22 -2.03 -9.20
CA MET A 303 9.85 -2.52 -9.44
C MET A 303 9.41 -2.31 -10.89
N GLY A 304 9.91 -1.26 -11.55
CA GLY A 304 9.72 -1.05 -12.98
C GLY A 304 10.24 -2.21 -13.82
N PHE A 305 11.42 -2.73 -13.52
CA PHE A 305 11.99 -3.89 -14.22
C PHE A 305 11.10 -5.13 -14.12
N LEU A 306 10.48 -5.36 -12.97
CA LEU A 306 9.54 -6.48 -12.80
C LEU A 306 8.32 -6.36 -13.71
N GLY A 307 7.86 -5.15 -14.00
CA GLY A 307 6.76 -4.90 -14.93
C GLY A 307 7.03 -5.38 -16.36
N ILE A 308 8.31 -5.39 -16.79
CA ILE A 308 8.68 -5.82 -18.15
C ILE A 308 8.43 -7.31 -18.36
N VAL A 309 8.62 -8.15 -17.34
CA VAL A 309 8.54 -9.61 -17.44
C VAL A 309 7.14 -10.18 -17.13
N GLN A 310 6.22 -9.36 -16.61
CA GLN A 310 4.88 -9.82 -16.25
C GLN A 310 4.03 -10.12 -17.50
N ASN A 311 3.24 -11.17 -17.42
CA ASN A 311 2.31 -11.57 -18.47
C ASN A 311 0.83 -11.37 -18.10
N ASP A 312 0.53 -11.25 -16.80
CA ASP A 312 -0.80 -10.90 -16.29
C ASP A 312 -1.02 -9.38 -16.41
N ILE A 313 -2.11 -8.98 -17.09
CA ILE A 313 -2.43 -7.57 -17.35
C ILE A 313 -2.57 -6.74 -16.06
N LYS A 314 -3.17 -7.31 -15.01
CA LYS A 314 -3.31 -6.64 -13.71
C LYS A 314 -1.97 -6.47 -13.01
N ARG A 315 -1.11 -7.48 -13.06
CA ARG A 315 0.23 -7.44 -12.42
C ARG A 315 1.15 -6.44 -13.10
N VAL A 316 1.07 -6.24 -14.42
CA VAL A 316 1.82 -5.15 -15.08
C VAL A 316 1.43 -3.79 -14.51
N VAL A 317 0.13 -3.52 -14.38
CA VAL A 317 -0.35 -2.26 -13.81
C VAL A 317 0.01 -2.13 -12.32
N ALA A 318 0.04 -3.24 -11.58
CA ALA A 318 0.46 -3.28 -10.17
C ALA A 318 1.94 -2.90 -10.00
N TYR A 319 2.85 -3.48 -10.78
CA TYR A 319 4.28 -3.10 -10.75
C TYR A 319 4.51 -1.67 -11.23
N SER A 320 3.71 -1.23 -12.18
CA SER A 320 3.68 0.17 -12.58
C SER A 320 3.26 1.09 -11.42
N THR A 321 2.29 0.68 -10.61
CA THR A 321 1.90 1.44 -9.39
C THR A 321 3.04 1.51 -8.40
N LEU A 322 3.73 0.40 -8.12
CA LEU A 322 4.90 0.38 -7.26
C LEU A 322 5.99 1.35 -7.72
N SER A 323 6.29 1.35 -9.01
CA SER A 323 7.26 2.27 -9.60
C SER A 323 6.85 3.73 -9.42
N GLN A 324 5.58 4.08 -9.66
CA GLN A 324 5.07 5.45 -9.49
C GLN A 324 5.03 5.89 -8.02
N LEU A 325 4.71 5.00 -7.10
CA LEU A 325 4.81 5.25 -5.66
C LEU A 325 6.27 5.51 -5.25
N GLY A 326 7.22 4.82 -5.87
CA GLY A 326 8.65 5.12 -5.73
C GLY A 326 9.00 6.54 -6.18
N TYR A 327 8.47 7.02 -7.31
CA TYR A 327 8.61 8.41 -7.75
C TYR A 327 8.07 9.41 -6.71
N MET A 328 6.88 9.17 -6.17
CA MET A 328 6.30 10.03 -5.13
C MET A 328 7.17 10.04 -3.87
N THR A 329 7.67 8.87 -3.47
CA THR A 329 8.54 8.73 -2.30
C THR A 329 9.87 9.47 -2.49
N VAL A 330 10.46 9.41 -3.68
CA VAL A 330 11.65 10.22 -4.01
C VAL A 330 11.34 11.72 -3.89
N ALA A 331 10.19 12.16 -4.41
CA ALA A 331 9.77 13.57 -4.28
C ALA A 331 9.62 14.01 -2.81
N LEU A 332 9.05 13.16 -1.96
CA LEU A 332 8.99 13.40 -0.51
C LEU A 332 10.40 13.54 0.09
N GLY A 333 11.29 12.62 -0.27
CA GLY A 333 12.64 12.56 0.29
C GLY A 333 13.53 13.74 -0.11
N VAL A 334 13.28 14.37 -1.25
CA VAL A 334 13.97 15.60 -1.67
C VAL A 334 13.24 16.88 -1.24
N SER A 335 12.35 16.81 -0.25
CA SER A 335 11.56 17.94 0.27
C SER A 335 10.57 18.55 -0.73
N ALA A 336 10.30 17.91 -1.83
CA ALA A 336 9.33 18.35 -2.82
C ALA A 336 7.92 17.77 -2.55
N TYR A 337 7.42 17.91 -1.31
CA TYR A 337 6.13 17.37 -0.90
C TYR A 337 4.95 17.82 -1.78
N PRO A 338 4.84 19.10 -2.20
CA PRO A 338 3.79 19.53 -3.12
C PRO A 338 3.82 18.76 -4.44
N VAL A 339 5.02 18.45 -4.94
CA VAL A 339 5.20 17.67 -6.18
C VAL A 339 4.74 16.22 -5.99
N ALA A 340 5.07 15.62 -4.84
CA ALA A 340 4.61 14.28 -4.50
C ALA A 340 3.08 14.20 -4.43
N VAL A 341 2.43 15.15 -3.78
CA VAL A 341 0.97 15.25 -3.65
C VAL A 341 0.32 15.55 -5.01
N PHE A 342 0.94 16.38 -5.83
CA PHE A 342 0.47 16.65 -7.19
C PHE A 342 0.52 15.39 -8.06
N HIS A 343 1.62 14.64 -8.01
CA HIS A 343 1.71 13.35 -8.72
C HIS A 343 0.73 12.31 -8.16
N LEU A 344 0.48 12.30 -6.85
CA LEU A 344 -0.55 11.47 -6.23
C LEU A 344 -1.93 11.74 -6.84
N MET A 345 -2.31 13.00 -7.00
CA MET A 345 -3.59 13.39 -7.58
C MET A 345 -3.70 12.94 -9.04
N THR A 346 -2.72 13.24 -9.88
CA THR A 346 -2.73 12.83 -11.30
C THR A 346 -2.72 11.31 -11.45
N HIS A 347 -1.91 10.64 -10.63
CA HIS A 347 -1.79 9.18 -10.57
C HIS A 347 -3.13 8.52 -10.23
N ALA A 348 -3.88 9.08 -9.28
CA ALA A 348 -5.18 8.54 -8.89
C ALA A 348 -6.11 8.37 -10.10
N PHE A 349 -6.14 9.34 -11.00
CA PHE A 349 -7.00 9.31 -12.18
C PHE A 349 -6.51 8.33 -13.25
N PHE A 350 -5.27 8.43 -13.69
CA PHE A 350 -4.81 7.55 -14.77
C PHE A 350 -4.58 6.10 -14.31
N LYS A 351 -4.30 5.86 -13.03
CA LYS A 351 -4.20 4.49 -12.51
C LYS A 351 -5.55 3.81 -12.34
N ALA A 352 -6.53 4.53 -11.81
CA ALA A 352 -7.90 4.01 -11.79
C ALA A 352 -8.36 3.66 -13.21
N LEU A 353 -8.08 4.54 -14.17
CA LEU A 353 -8.38 4.30 -15.58
C LEU A 353 -7.70 3.04 -16.12
N LEU A 354 -6.41 2.85 -15.86
CA LEU A 354 -5.66 1.68 -16.33
C LEU A 354 -6.12 0.38 -15.70
N PHE A 355 -6.40 0.37 -14.40
CA PHE A 355 -6.93 -0.82 -13.72
C PHE A 355 -8.32 -1.18 -14.19
N LEU A 356 -9.22 -0.21 -14.28
CA LEU A 356 -10.58 -0.44 -14.76
C LEU A 356 -10.59 -0.80 -16.26
N GLY A 357 -9.67 -0.24 -17.04
CA GLY A 357 -9.44 -0.62 -18.43
C GLY A 357 -8.98 -2.08 -18.56
N ALA A 358 -8.03 -2.51 -17.73
CA ALA A 358 -7.61 -3.91 -17.64
C ALA A 358 -8.78 -4.82 -17.27
N GLY A 359 -9.60 -4.43 -16.31
CA GLY A 359 -10.81 -5.16 -15.94
C GLY A 359 -11.84 -5.24 -17.07
N SER A 360 -12.00 -4.17 -17.85
CA SER A 360 -12.85 -4.17 -19.05
C SER A 360 -12.34 -5.19 -20.07
N VAL A 361 -11.03 -5.24 -20.32
CA VAL A 361 -10.40 -6.26 -21.19
C VAL A 361 -10.66 -7.67 -20.65
N ILE A 362 -10.48 -7.90 -19.35
CA ILE A 362 -10.73 -9.20 -18.72
C ILE A 362 -12.18 -9.65 -18.90
N MET A 363 -13.15 -8.75 -18.73
CA MET A 363 -14.56 -9.03 -19.00
C MET A 363 -14.79 -9.39 -20.47
N GLY A 364 -14.27 -8.60 -21.41
CA GLY A 364 -14.37 -8.86 -22.84
C GLY A 364 -13.68 -10.14 -23.30
N MET A 365 -12.67 -10.60 -22.53
CA MET A 365 -11.91 -11.83 -22.78
C MET A 365 -12.37 -13.02 -21.93
N HIS A 366 -13.60 -12.98 -21.39
CA HIS A 366 -14.18 -14.09 -20.59
C HIS A 366 -13.29 -14.53 -19.43
N HIS A 367 -12.83 -13.55 -18.64
CA HIS A 367 -11.97 -13.69 -17.44
C HIS A 367 -10.51 -14.14 -17.69
N ASP A 368 -10.05 -14.16 -18.95
CA ASP A 368 -8.64 -14.39 -19.25
C ASP A 368 -7.81 -13.12 -18.91
N GLN A 369 -6.77 -13.27 -18.10
CA GLN A 369 -5.88 -12.18 -17.65
C GLN A 369 -4.51 -12.22 -18.34
N ASP A 370 -4.21 -13.30 -19.08
CA ASP A 370 -2.90 -13.49 -19.70
C ASP A 370 -2.83 -12.77 -21.05
N MET A 371 -1.96 -11.75 -21.12
CA MET A 371 -1.77 -10.96 -22.34
C MET A 371 -1.25 -11.78 -23.54
N ARG A 372 -0.65 -12.96 -23.29
CA ARG A 372 -0.16 -13.84 -24.35
C ARG A 372 -1.30 -14.46 -25.15
N ASN A 373 -2.49 -14.54 -24.56
CA ASN A 373 -3.71 -15.03 -25.20
C ASN A 373 -4.52 -13.93 -25.91
N MET A 374 -4.14 -12.65 -25.74
CA MET A 374 -4.84 -11.48 -26.28
C MET A 374 -4.26 -11.06 -27.63
N GLY A 375 -4.77 -9.99 -28.20
CA GLY A 375 -4.28 -9.34 -29.40
C GLY A 375 -5.39 -8.85 -30.31
N GLY A 376 -5.18 -7.73 -31.01
CA GLY A 376 -6.16 -7.18 -31.96
C GLY A 376 -7.45 -6.64 -31.35
N LEU A 377 -7.55 -6.51 -30.02
CA LEU A 377 -8.79 -6.17 -29.31
C LEU A 377 -9.34 -4.77 -29.65
N ARG A 378 -8.54 -3.87 -30.25
CA ARG A 378 -9.00 -2.55 -30.69
C ARG A 378 -10.23 -2.57 -31.58
N LYS A 379 -10.43 -3.65 -32.35
CA LYS A 379 -11.56 -3.83 -33.28
C LYS A 379 -12.86 -4.14 -32.53
N TYR A 380 -12.75 -4.83 -31.41
CA TYR A 380 -13.87 -5.35 -30.62
C TYR A 380 -14.21 -4.45 -29.43
N MET A 381 -13.22 -3.73 -28.92
CA MET A 381 -13.32 -2.89 -27.71
C MET A 381 -12.76 -1.48 -27.96
N PRO A 382 -13.38 -0.68 -28.84
CA PRO A 382 -12.81 0.62 -29.26
C PRO A 382 -12.79 1.65 -28.11
N ILE A 383 -13.77 1.68 -27.23
CA ILE A 383 -13.83 2.64 -26.11
C ILE A 383 -12.75 2.28 -25.09
N THR A 384 -12.67 1.00 -24.71
CA THR A 384 -11.62 0.49 -23.81
C THR A 384 -10.22 0.72 -24.40
N TRP A 385 -10.05 0.55 -25.71
CA TRP A 385 -8.79 0.80 -26.40
C TRP A 385 -8.35 2.26 -26.31
N ILE A 386 -9.24 3.21 -26.63
CA ILE A 386 -8.92 4.65 -26.58
C ILE A 386 -8.65 5.10 -25.13
N THR A 387 -9.48 4.70 -24.19
CA THR A 387 -9.29 5.08 -22.78
C THR A 387 -8.02 4.48 -22.18
N SER A 388 -7.66 3.26 -22.55
CA SER A 388 -6.39 2.65 -22.16
C SER A 388 -5.18 3.35 -22.79
N LEU A 389 -5.31 3.85 -24.02
CA LEU A 389 -4.28 4.69 -24.64
C LEU A 389 -4.08 5.99 -23.86
N VAL A 390 -5.16 6.68 -23.50
CA VAL A 390 -5.09 7.91 -22.69
C VAL A 390 -4.40 7.64 -21.36
N GLY A 391 -4.77 6.59 -20.64
CA GLY A 391 -4.13 6.20 -19.39
C GLY A 391 -2.65 5.88 -19.55
N SER A 392 -2.27 5.15 -20.60
CA SER A 392 -0.88 4.80 -20.91
C SER A 392 -0.04 6.03 -21.27
N LEU A 393 -0.57 6.95 -22.07
CA LEU A 393 0.10 8.20 -22.42
C LEU A 393 0.29 9.12 -21.20
N ALA A 394 -0.69 9.20 -20.33
CA ALA A 394 -0.57 9.92 -19.06
C ALA A 394 0.50 9.30 -18.15
N LEU A 395 0.54 7.98 -18.04
CA LEU A 395 1.49 7.25 -17.21
C LEU A 395 2.95 7.46 -17.64
N ILE A 396 3.23 7.39 -18.93
CA ILE A 396 4.60 7.53 -19.44
C ILE A 396 5.13 8.95 -19.40
N GLY A 397 4.28 9.94 -19.14
CA GLY A 397 4.65 11.35 -19.13
C GLY A 397 4.70 11.97 -20.52
N THR A 398 3.71 11.66 -21.37
CA THR A 398 3.56 12.31 -22.69
C THR A 398 3.25 13.80 -22.50
N PRO A 399 3.94 14.73 -23.15
CA PRO A 399 3.67 16.15 -23.06
C PRO A 399 2.20 16.49 -23.22
N PHE A 400 1.71 17.45 -22.43
CA PHE A 400 0.31 17.89 -22.34
C PHE A 400 -0.69 16.91 -21.69
N PHE A 401 -0.25 15.74 -21.26
CA PHE A 401 -1.06 14.85 -20.39
C PHE A 401 -0.76 15.15 -18.91
N SER A 402 -1.71 14.84 -18.04
CA SER A 402 -1.60 15.18 -16.61
C SER A 402 -0.36 14.57 -15.94
N GLY A 403 -0.05 13.32 -16.28
CA GLY A 403 1.13 12.61 -15.75
C GLY A 403 2.47 13.21 -16.16
N PHE A 404 2.54 13.90 -17.30
CA PHE A 404 3.71 14.63 -17.73
C PHE A 404 4.08 15.73 -16.73
N TYR A 405 3.13 16.61 -16.42
CA TYR A 405 3.36 17.76 -15.53
C TYR A 405 3.85 17.34 -14.15
N SER A 406 3.26 16.31 -13.58
CA SER A 406 3.64 15.84 -12.27
C SER A 406 4.94 15.04 -12.25
N LYS A 407 5.16 14.18 -13.24
CA LYS A 407 6.35 13.32 -13.31
C LYS A 407 7.63 14.12 -13.65
N ASP A 408 7.57 15.02 -14.63
CA ASP A 408 8.69 15.90 -14.96
C ASP A 408 9.05 16.81 -13.78
N SER A 409 8.06 17.32 -13.05
CA SER A 409 8.30 18.09 -11.83
C SER A 409 9.03 17.29 -10.76
N ILE A 410 8.78 15.98 -10.64
CA ILE A 410 9.55 15.10 -9.74
C ILE A 410 11.00 15.02 -10.20
N ILE A 411 11.24 14.79 -11.48
CA ILE A 411 12.58 14.65 -12.04
C ILE A 411 13.38 15.95 -11.84
N ASP A 412 12.76 17.10 -12.09
CA ASP A 412 13.38 18.42 -11.89
C ASP A 412 13.69 18.68 -10.40
N ALA A 413 12.76 18.38 -9.50
CA ALA A 413 12.98 18.53 -8.06
C ALA A 413 14.16 17.67 -7.56
N VAL A 414 14.27 16.43 -8.03
CA VAL A 414 15.39 15.54 -7.68
C VAL A 414 16.71 16.04 -8.23
N LYS A 415 16.71 16.58 -9.45
CA LYS A 415 17.89 17.15 -10.09
C LYS A 415 18.45 18.35 -9.31
N LEU A 416 17.57 19.17 -8.76
CA LEU A 416 17.93 20.39 -8.00
C LEU A 416 18.22 20.10 -6.52
N SER A 417 17.96 18.90 -6.04
CA SER A 417 18.21 18.54 -4.64
C SER A 417 19.68 18.28 -4.35
N HIS A 418 20.13 18.78 -3.21
CA HIS A 418 21.50 18.58 -2.69
C HIS A 418 21.57 17.54 -1.57
N LEU A 419 20.44 16.92 -1.20
CA LEU A 419 20.40 15.90 -0.16
C LEU A 419 21.20 14.64 -0.52
N PRO A 420 21.84 13.97 0.44
CA PRO A 420 22.55 12.73 0.19
C PRO A 420 21.61 11.68 -0.42
N GLY A 421 22.06 11.02 -1.50
CA GLY A 421 21.27 10.04 -2.24
C GLY A 421 20.51 10.61 -3.43
N SER A 422 20.41 11.94 -3.60
CA SER A 422 19.71 12.58 -4.72
C SER A 422 20.31 12.22 -6.09
N GLY A 423 21.62 12.05 -6.18
CA GLY A 423 22.28 11.61 -7.43
C GLY A 423 21.85 10.21 -7.88
N PHE A 424 21.80 9.25 -6.97
CA PHE A 424 21.25 7.92 -7.26
C PHE A 424 19.77 7.99 -7.61
N ALA A 425 18.99 8.78 -6.86
CA ALA A 425 17.58 8.98 -7.11
C ALA A 425 17.32 9.60 -8.50
N TYR A 426 18.11 10.60 -8.89
CA TYR A 426 18.00 11.19 -10.22
C TYR A 426 18.25 10.15 -11.33
N PHE A 427 19.32 9.36 -11.22
CA PHE A 427 19.56 8.25 -12.15
C PHE A 427 18.38 7.29 -12.19
N ALA A 428 17.86 6.87 -11.02
CA ALA A 428 16.77 5.92 -10.92
C ALA A 428 15.48 6.43 -11.56
N VAL A 429 15.07 7.67 -11.28
CA VAL A 429 13.82 8.24 -11.84
C VAL A 429 13.93 8.50 -13.34
N VAL A 430 15.09 8.92 -13.84
CA VAL A 430 15.32 9.15 -15.29
C VAL A 430 15.34 7.82 -16.04
N ALA A 431 16.07 6.81 -15.54
CA ALA A 431 16.09 5.48 -16.15
C ALA A 431 14.71 4.83 -16.15
N SER A 432 13.94 5.02 -15.08
CA SER A 432 12.58 4.51 -14.96
C SER A 432 11.60 5.11 -15.97
N VAL A 433 11.89 6.25 -16.57
CA VAL A 433 11.04 6.81 -17.65
C VAL A 433 11.02 5.86 -18.85
N PHE A 434 12.19 5.40 -19.30
CA PHE A 434 12.31 4.42 -20.38
C PHE A 434 11.63 3.10 -20.01
N VAL A 435 11.89 2.60 -18.82
CA VAL A 435 11.32 1.33 -18.31
C VAL A 435 9.80 1.40 -18.26
N THR A 436 9.24 2.50 -17.75
CA THR A 436 7.79 2.74 -17.68
C THR A 436 7.15 2.72 -19.05
N ALA A 437 7.75 3.42 -20.02
CA ALA A 437 7.26 3.45 -21.40
C ALA A 437 7.31 2.06 -22.03
N LEU A 438 8.39 1.31 -21.80
CA LEU A 438 8.59 -0.02 -22.35
C LEU A 438 7.52 -1.01 -21.86
N TYR A 439 7.32 -1.19 -20.54
CA TYR A 439 6.35 -2.15 -20.04
C TYR A 439 4.90 -1.73 -20.32
N SER A 440 4.61 -0.43 -20.27
CA SER A 440 3.26 0.10 -20.51
C SER A 440 2.84 -0.15 -21.97
N PHE A 441 3.69 0.15 -22.92
CA PHE A 441 3.38 -0.07 -24.34
C PHE A 441 3.59 -1.51 -24.79
N ARG A 442 4.43 -2.30 -24.09
CA ARG A 442 4.41 -3.75 -24.23
C ARG A 442 3.01 -4.31 -23.95
N MET A 443 2.43 -3.95 -22.80
CA MET A 443 1.07 -4.35 -22.43
C MET A 443 0.05 -3.86 -23.49
N TYR A 444 0.10 -2.58 -23.83
CA TYR A 444 -0.84 -1.96 -24.77
C TYR A 444 -0.82 -2.64 -26.15
N PHE A 445 0.36 -2.90 -26.70
CA PHE A 445 0.51 -3.56 -28.00
C PHE A 445 0.13 -5.02 -27.97
N LEU A 446 0.47 -5.75 -26.92
CA LEU A 446 0.09 -7.16 -26.77
C LEU A 446 -1.42 -7.36 -26.64
N VAL A 447 -2.12 -6.43 -26.01
CA VAL A 447 -3.56 -6.52 -25.75
C VAL A 447 -4.37 -6.04 -26.97
N PHE A 448 -4.10 -4.85 -27.45
CA PHE A 448 -4.96 -4.17 -28.43
C PHE A 448 -4.50 -4.29 -29.88
N HIS A 449 -3.26 -4.63 -30.11
CA HIS A 449 -2.65 -4.70 -31.44
C HIS A 449 -2.09 -6.10 -31.71
N GLY A 450 -1.51 -6.28 -32.89
CA GLY A 450 -0.92 -7.54 -33.33
C GLY A 450 -1.95 -8.61 -33.74
N GLU A 451 -1.52 -9.86 -33.70
CA GLU A 451 -2.36 -11.01 -34.10
C GLU A 451 -3.42 -11.33 -33.02
N GLU A 452 -4.57 -11.79 -33.46
CA GLU A 452 -5.67 -12.27 -32.61
C GLU A 452 -5.34 -13.66 -32.05
N ARG A 453 -4.63 -13.70 -30.92
CA ARG A 453 -4.18 -14.96 -30.30
C ARG A 453 -5.29 -15.67 -29.53
N PHE A 454 -6.38 -15.02 -29.18
CA PHE A 454 -7.55 -15.62 -28.54
C PHE A 454 -8.28 -16.65 -29.40
N ARG A 455 -8.02 -16.65 -30.72
CA ARG A 455 -8.52 -17.70 -31.67
C ARG A 455 -7.62 -18.93 -31.72
N LYS A 456 -6.45 -18.90 -31.04
CA LYS A 456 -5.48 -20.00 -30.99
C LYS A 456 -5.63 -20.73 -29.65
N PRO A 457 -5.10 -21.97 -29.51
CA PRO A 457 -5.02 -22.64 -28.22
C PRO A 457 -4.36 -21.75 -27.16
N LYS A 458 -4.88 -21.82 -25.94
CA LYS A 458 -4.35 -21.03 -24.81
C LYS A 458 -2.86 -21.31 -24.61
N HIS A 459 -2.12 -20.29 -24.20
CA HIS A 459 -0.70 -20.44 -23.92
C HIS A 459 -0.50 -21.47 -22.79
N PRO A 460 0.37 -22.50 -22.97
CA PRO A 460 0.48 -23.63 -22.03
C PRO A 460 0.90 -23.21 -20.61
N GLU A 461 1.65 -22.12 -20.48
CA GLU A 461 2.04 -21.56 -19.17
C GLU A 461 1.00 -20.58 -18.59
N SER A 462 -0.12 -20.33 -19.26
CA SER A 462 -1.20 -19.50 -18.71
C SER A 462 -2.03 -20.29 -17.70
N PRO A 463 -2.62 -19.65 -16.66
CA PRO A 463 -3.51 -20.36 -15.73
C PRO A 463 -4.65 -21.11 -16.41
N MET A 464 -5.24 -20.55 -17.47
CA MET A 464 -6.26 -21.21 -18.28
C MET A 464 -5.69 -22.31 -19.17
N GLY A 465 -4.46 -22.18 -19.67
CA GLY A 465 -3.78 -23.24 -20.44
C GLY A 465 -3.40 -24.43 -19.56
N MET A 466 -2.93 -24.17 -18.32
CA MET A 466 -2.65 -25.24 -17.34
C MET A 466 -3.93 -25.99 -16.92
N ALA A 467 -5.03 -25.31 -16.72
CA ALA A 467 -6.32 -25.95 -16.43
C ALA A 467 -6.79 -26.86 -17.57
N ALA A 468 -6.57 -26.48 -18.83
CA ALA A 468 -6.91 -27.29 -20.00
C ALA A 468 -6.02 -28.54 -20.12
N THR A 469 -4.76 -28.51 -19.66
CA THR A 469 -3.83 -29.67 -19.73
C THR A 469 -4.04 -30.67 -18.58
N HIS A 470 -4.56 -30.24 -17.43
CA HIS A 470 -4.85 -31.11 -16.27
C HIS A 470 -6.26 -31.73 -16.26
N GLY A 471 -7.12 -31.36 -17.21
CA GLY A 471 -8.51 -31.84 -17.30
C GLY A 471 -8.70 -33.19 -18.01
N HIS A 472 -7.64 -33.98 -18.23
CA HIS A 472 -7.76 -35.22 -19.07
C HIS A 472 -7.90 -36.52 -18.28
N ASP A 473 -8.15 -36.52 -16.97
CA ASP A 473 -8.33 -37.74 -16.18
C ASP A 473 -9.63 -37.76 -15.37
N ASP A 474 -10.78 -37.43 -15.98
CA ASP A 474 -12.06 -37.82 -15.37
C ASP A 474 -13.06 -38.34 -16.44
N HIS A 475 -13.34 -39.64 -16.38
CA HIS A 475 -14.31 -40.31 -17.19
C HIS A 475 -15.74 -39.91 -16.79
N GLY A 476 -16.39 -39.05 -17.56
CA GLY A 476 -17.80 -38.71 -17.33
C GLY A 476 -18.43 -37.95 -18.48
N HIS A 477 -19.16 -38.72 -19.31
CA HIS A 477 -20.21 -38.34 -20.26
C HIS A 477 -20.22 -36.96 -20.90
N GLY A 478 -19.92 -36.94 -22.20
CA GLY A 478 -19.92 -35.78 -23.06
C GLY A 478 -21.25 -35.04 -23.14
N HIS A 479 -21.18 -33.75 -22.92
CA HIS A 479 -21.88 -32.78 -23.73
C HIS A 479 -20.81 -32.01 -24.48
N GLY A 480 -20.82 -32.14 -25.81
CA GLY A 480 -19.95 -31.35 -26.68
C GLY A 480 -20.24 -29.87 -26.45
N HIS A 481 -19.38 -29.22 -25.69
CA HIS A 481 -19.25 -27.79 -25.76
C HIS A 481 -18.49 -27.50 -27.05
N ASP A 482 -19.23 -27.05 -28.05
CA ASP A 482 -18.66 -26.39 -29.21
C ASP A 482 -17.70 -25.30 -28.68
N ASP A 483 -16.42 -25.53 -28.87
CA ASP A 483 -15.32 -24.55 -28.64
C ASP A 483 -15.42 -23.44 -29.71
N HIS A 484 -16.59 -22.79 -29.80
CA HIS A 484 -16.70 -21.51 -30.47
C HIS A 484 -15.93 -20.51 -29.63
N ALA A 485 -14.73 -20.13 -30.08
CA ALA A 485 -13.99 -19.02 -29.53
C ALA A 485 -14.95 -17.83 -29.44
N HIS A 486 -15.45 -17.57 -28.23
CA HIS A 486 -16.35 -16.42 -27.99
C HIS A 486 -15.62 -15.14 -28.38
N GLU A 487 -16.18 -14.41 -29.34
CA GLU A 487 -15.57 -13.16 -29.79
C GLU A 487 -15.57 -12.12 -28.66
N PRO A 488 -14.45 -11.44 -28.44
CA PRO A 488 -14.40 -10.32 -27.51
C PRO A 488 -15.44 -9.25 -27.89
N HIS A 489 -16.02 -8.59 -26.91
CA HIS A 489 -17.00 -7.53 -27.12
C HIS A 489 -16.78 -6.39 -26.16
N GLU A 490 -17.23 -5.19 -26.52
CA GLU A 490 -17.17 -4.02 -25.65
C GLU A 490 -18.08 -4.23 -24.43
N THR A 491 -17.66 -3.71 -23.30
CA THR A 491 -18.35 -3.84 -22.03
C THR A 491 -19.57 -2.93 -21.95
N PRO A 492 -20.55 -3.22 -21.05
CA PRO A 492 -21.75 -2.41 -20.90
C PRO A 492 -21.44 -0.98 -20.44
N TRP A 493 -22.38 -0.05 -20.63
CA TRP A 493 -22.20 1.35 -20.34
C TRP A 493 -21.78 1.66 -18.88
N VAL A 494 -22.26 0.87 -17.93
CA VAL A 494 -21.86 1.00 -16.50
C VAL A 494 -20.36 0.79 -16.28
N VAL A 495 -19.69 0.11 -17.21
CA VAL A 495 -18.25 -0.14 -17.20
C VAL A 495 -17.49 0.92 -17.98
N TRP A 496 -17.88 1.22 -19.24
CA TRP A 496 -17.11 2.15 -20.05
C TRP A 496 -17.32 3.63 -19.70
N VAL A 497 -18.48 4.04 -19.14
CA VAL A 497 -18.71 5.44 -18.71
C VAL A 497 -17.69 5.86 -17.64
N PRO A 498 -17.43 5.09 -16.56
CA PRO A 498 -16.35 5.41 -15.63
C PRO A 498 -14.98 5.55 -16.30
N LEU A 499 -14.66 4.73 -17.31
CA LEU A 499 -13.41 4.86 -18.06
C LEU A 499 -13.30 6.21 -18.75
N VAL A 500 -14.35 6.65 -19.42
CA VAL A 500 -14.38 7.96 -20.10
C VAL A 500 -14.26 9.10 -19.10
N LEU A 501 -15.00 9.03 -17.98
CA LEU A 501 -14.97 10.07 -16.93
C LEU A 501 -13.62 10.15 -16.23
N LEU A 502 -12.88 9.06 -16.10
CA LEU A 502 -11.52 9.05 -15.57
C LEU A 502 -10.48 9.51 -16.62
N ALA A 503 -10.74 9.30 -17.90
CA ALA A 503 -9.86 9.74 -18.98
C ALA A 503 -9.77 11.28 -19.05
N ILE A 504 -10.85 11.99 -18.78
CA ILE A 504 -10.89 13.46 -18.82
C ILE A 504 -9.84 14.08 -17.89
N PRO A 505 -9.87 13.87 -16.55
CA PRO A 505 -8.86 14.42 -15.67
C PRO A 505 -7.45 13.85 -15.94
N SER A 506 -7.34 12.64 -16.45
CA SER A 506 -6.04 12.06 -16.86
C SER A 506 -5.35 12.88 -17.96
N VAL A 507 -6.09 13.65 -18.73
CA VAL A 507 -5.52 14.57 -19.73
C VAL A 507 -5.33 15.97 -19.14
N ILE A 508 -6.36 16.56 -18.52
CA ILE A 508 -6.43 18.00 -18.28
C ILE A 508 -5.98 18.44 -16.88
N ILE A 509 -6.11 17.61 -15.86
CA ILE A 509 -5.93 18.06 -14.47
C ILE A 509 -4.52 18.54 -14.17
N GLY A 510 -3.51 17.96 -14.83
CA GLY A 510 -2.13 18.35 -14.66
C GLY A 510 -1.86 19.78 -15.12
N ALA A 511 -2.36 20.14 -16.30
CA ALA A 511 -2.21 21.49 -16.84
C ALA A 511 -2.94 22.57 -15.99
N ILE A 512 -4.12 22.22 -15.46
CA ILE A 512 -4.91 23.11 -14.61
C ILE A 512 -4.28 23.30 -13.23
N ALA A 513 -3.79 22.24 -12.63
CA ALA A 513 -3.40 22.21 -11.22
C ALA A 513 -1.92 22.54 -10.98
N ILE A 514 -1.03 22.45 -11.99
CA ILE A 514 0.41 22.66 -11.78
C ILE A 514 0.72 24.03 -11.20
N SER A 515 0.16 25.10 -11.77
CA SER A 515 0.45 26.47 -11.33
C SER A 515 -0.04 26.73 -9.89
N PRO A 516 -1.30 26.46 -9.52
CA PRO A 516 -1.75 26.74 -8.16
C PRO A 516 -1.12 25.80 -7.11
N MET A 517 -0.88 24.53 -7.41
CA MET A 517 -0.37 23.58 -6.43
C MET A 517 1.13 23.68 -6.19
N LEU A 518 1.94 23.89 -7.24
CA LEU A 518 3.39 23.90 -7.09
C LEU A 518 3.96 25.30 -6.90
N PHE A 519 3.42 26.28 -7.60
CA PHE A 519 3.98 27.63 -7.71
C PHE A 519 3.04 28.74 -7.19
N GLY A 520 1.86 28.37 -6.73
CA GLY A 520 0.86 29.25 -6.14
C GLY A 520 0.78 29.11 -4.62
N ASP A 521 -0.38 29.49 -4.10
CA ASP A 521 -0.65 29.56 -2.65
C ASP A 521 -1.45 28.37 -2.08
N PHE A 522 -1.64 27.32 -2.89
CA PHE A 522 -2.50 26.18 -2.54
C PHE A 522 -2.16 25.55 -1.17
N PHE A 523 -0.88 25.44 -0.83
CA PHE A 523 -0.41 24.88 0.42
C PHE A 523 0.13 25.90 1.43
N GLN A 524 -0.08 27.21 1.20
CA GLN A 524 0.53 28.27 2.02
C GLN A 524 -0.24 28.58 3.31
N HIS A 525 -1.55 28.32 3.36
CA HIS A 525 -2.40 28.68 4.48
C HIS A 525 -2.85 27.46 5.26
N GLY A 526 -2.08 27.10 6.31
CA GLY A 526 -2.38 25.97 7.17
C GLY A 526 -3.28 26.36 8.36
N VAL A 527 -3.89 25.37 9.00
CA VAL A 527 -4.75 25.51 10.19
C VAL A 527 -4.16 24.83 11.41
N ALA A 528 -3.48 23.71 11.22
CA ALA A 528 -2.75 23.03 12.29
C ALA A 528 -1.33 23.60 12.49
N PHE A 529 -0.82 24.29 11.49
CA PHE A 529 0.48 24.95 11.45
C PHE A 529 0.41 26.10 10.45
N ASP A 530 1.41 26.98 10.40
CA ASP A 530 1.45 28.17 9.53
C ASP A 530 1.20 27.85 8.06
N LYS A 531 1.69 26.70 7.60
CA LYS A 531 1.52 26.20 6.23
C LYS A 531 0.89 24.80 6.25
N VAL A 532 0.15 24.45 5.22
CA VAL A 532 -0.36 23.09 5.02
C VAL A 532 0.78 22.11 4.81
N ILE A 533 1.75 22.48 3.97
CA ILE A 533 3.00 21.76 3.74
C ILE A 533 4.14 22.72 4.07
N PHE A 534 5.02 22.30 4.97
CA PHE A 534 6.20 23.05 5.38
C PHE A 534 7.43 22.58 4.60
N ILE A 535 8.18 23.55 4.05
CA ILE A 535 9.48 23.32 3.40
C ILE A 535 10.47 24.32 4.01
N GLY A 536 11.63 23.84 4.45
CA GLY A 536 12.68 24.65 5.03
C GLY A 536 13.45 25.45 3.98
N GLU A 537 14.03 26.56 4.36
CA GLU A 537 14.84 27.42 3.49
C GLU A 537 16.12 26.72 2.97
N ASN A 538 16.58 25.70 3.66
CA ASN A 538 17.74 24.88 3.29
C ASN A 538 17.43 23.86 2.15
N HIS A 539 16.18 23.74 1.72
CA HIS A 539 15.75 22.87 0.61
C HIS A 539 15.09 23.70 -0.52
N PRO A 540 15.86 24.44 -1.32
CA PRO A 540 15.34 25.42 -2.26
C PRO A 540 14.80 24.83 -3.57
N ALA A 541 14.85 23.52 -3.78
CA ALA A 541 14.54 22.89 -5.07
C ALA A 541 13.21 23.36 -5.67
N LEU A 542 12.14 23.46 -4.87
CA LEU A 542 10.84 23.93 -5.38
C LEU A 542 10.84 25.41 -5.71
N ALA A 543 11.58 26.24 -4.96
CA ALA A 543 11.72 27.67 -5.22
C ALA A 543 12.51 27.91 -6.53
N GLU A 544 13.57 27.15 -6.75
CA GLU A 544 14.35 27.19 -8.01
C GLU A 544 13.51 26.77 -9.22
N MET A 545 12.68 25.72 -9.07
CA MET A 545 11.73 25.32 -10.12
C MET A 545 10.72 26.42 -10.44
N ALA A 546 10.30 27.21 -9.45
CA ALA A 546 9.35 28.29 -9.65
C ALA A 546 9.92 29.42 -10.51
N GLU A 547 11.23 29.69 -10.44
CA GLU A 547 11.91 30.69 -11.26
C GLU A 547 11.96 30.29 -12.74
N GLU A 548 12.06 29.00 -13.02
CA GLU A 548 12.12 28.45 -14.39
C GLU A 548 10.72 28.21 -14.99
N PHE A 549 9.65 28.29 -14.20
CA PHE A 549 8.31 27.98 -14.66
C PHE A 549 7.67 29.11 -15.47
N HIS A 550 7.43 28.89 -16.76
CA HIS A 550 6.83 29.84 -17.70
C HIS A 550 5.41 29.44 -18.14
N GLY A 551 4.67 28.80 -17.23
CA GLY A 551 3.31 28.30 -17.48
C GLY A 551 3.28 26.89 -18.09
N TRP A 552 2.09 26.26 -18.03
CA TRP A 552 1.91 24.87 -18.46
C TRP A 552 2.20 24.64 -19.94
N VAL A 553 1.89 25.63 -20.82
CA VAL A 553 2.22 25.55 -22.26
C VAL A 553 3.73 25.63 -22.48
N GLY A 554 4.40 26.57 -21.79
CA GLY A 554 5.85 26.72 -21.84
C GLY A 554 6.56 25.43 -21.43
N MET A 555 6.16 24.83 -20.30
CA MET A 555 6.72 23.57 -19.83
C MET A 555 6.53 22.43 -20.85
N GLY A 556 5.34 22.31 -21.45
CA GLY A 556 5.06 21.31 -22.48
C GLY A 556 5.93 21.48 -23.74
N LEU A 557 6.17 22.71 -24.18
CA LEU A 557 7.00 22.98 -25.35
C LEU A 557 8.51 22.78 -25.05
N HIS A 558 8.98 23.22 -23.90
CA HIS A 558 10.36 23.03 -23.46
C HIS A 558 10.74 21.56 -23.26
N SER A 559 9.79 20.72 -22.88
CA SER A 559 10.02 19.28 -22.65
C SER A 559 10.56 18.54 -23.87
N VAL A 560 10.26 19.02 -25.09
CA VAL A 560 10.75 18.40 -26.33
C VAL A 560 12.28 18.41 -26.42
N SER A 561 12.94 19.35 -25.76
CA SER A 561 14.43 19.40 -25.65
C SER A 561 14.94 18.52 -24.48
N GLY A 562 14.06 18.05 -23.59
CA GLY A 562 14.42 17.30 -22.38
C GLY A 562 14.66 15.82 -22.64
N LEU A 563 15.62 15.24 -21.91
CA LEU A 563 15.96 13.81 -21.97
C LEU A 563 14.76 12.90 -21.63
N PRO A 564 13.89 13.20 -20.64
CA PRO A 564 12.78 12.29 -20.26
C PRO A 564 11.82 11.99 -21.41
N VAL A 565 11.47 12.99 -22.22
CA VAL A 565 10.54 12.80 -23.35
C VAL A 565 11.12 11.86 -24.40
N TRP A 566 12.41 11.99 -24.70
CA TRP A 566 13.09 11.10 -25.65
C TRP A 566 13.25 9.68 -25.11
N LEU A 567 13.48 9.50 -23.80
CA LEU A 567 13.51 8.19 -23.17
C LEU A 567 12.13 7.53 -23.19
N ALA A 568 11.06 8.28 -22.94
CA ALA A 568 9.69 7.77 -23.06
C ALA A 568 9.39 7.34 -24.51
N LEU A 569 9.71 8.17 -25.47
CA LEU A 569 9.54 7.84 -26.89
C LEU A 569 10.37 6.60 -27.28
N ALA A 570 11.62 6.52 -26.84
CA ALA A 570 12.49 5.37 -27.09
C ALA A 570 11.86 4.07 -26.50
N GLY A 571 11.31 4.12 -25.30
CA GLY A 571 10.62 2.99 -24.69
C GLY A 571 9.41 2.52 -25.51
N VAL A 572 8.61 3.46 -26.02
CA VAL A 572 7.47 3.15 -26.89
C VAL A 572 7.93 2.54 -28.22
N VAL A 573 8.95 3.12 -28.86
CA VAL A 573 9.50 2.62 -30.14
C VAL A 573 10.09 1.23 -29.98
N VAL A 574 10.83 0.99 -28.90
CA VAL A 574 11.39 -0.35 -28.58
C VAL A 574 10.27 -1.36 -28.36
N ALA A 575 9.22 -1.00 -27.62
CA ALA A 575 8.06 -1.87 -27.41
C ALA A 575 7.37 -2.19 -28.74
N TRP A 576 7.12 -1.18 -29.57
CA TRP A 576 6.55 -1.37 -30.90
C TRP A 576 7.40 -2.31 -31.77
N PHE A 577 8.70 -2.11 -31.80
CA PHE A 577 9.62 -2.90 -32.60
C PHE A 577 9.66 -4.35 -32.13
N LEU A 578 9.80 -4.59 -30.83
CA LEU A 578 9.91 -5.93 -30.24
C LEU A 578 8.61 -6.74 -30.30
N TYR A 579 7.46 -6.10 -30.13
CA TYR A 579 6.19 -6.85 -29.97
C TYR A 579 5.28 -6.82 -31.18
N LEU A 580 5.47 -5.88 -32.13
CA LEU A 580 4.69 -5.80 -33.35
C LEU A 580 5.49 -6.09 -34.62
N LYS A 581 6.76 -5.65 -34.69
CA LYS A 581 7.57 -5.83 -35.92
C LYS A 581 8.44 -7.10 -35.89
N ARG A 582 8.99 -7.44 -34.72
CA ARG A 582 9.91 -8.57 -34.55
C ARG A 582 9.52 -9.39 -33.29
N PRO A 583 8.35 -10.06 -33.29
CA PRO A 583 7.85 -10.77 -32.13
C PRO A 583 8.70 -11.99 -31.70
N GLU A 584 9.66 -12.41 -32.54
CA GLU A 584 10.62 -13.46 -32.23
C GLU A 584 11.80 -12.99 -31.33
N LEU A 585 12.11 -11.67 -31.33
CA LEU A 585 13.26 -11.15 -30.59
C LEU A 585 13.12 -11.25 -29.07
N PRO A 586 11.98 -10.99 -28.44
CA PRO A 586 11.82 -11.15 -26.99
C PRO A 586 12.23 -12.53 -26.48
N ALA A 587 11.88 -13.59 -27.20
CA ALA A 587 12.30 -14.95 -26.85
C ALA A 587 13.81 -15.17 -26.95
N SER A 588 14.47 -14.54 -27.92
CA SER A 588 15.92 -14.60 -28.10
C SER A 588 16.64 -13.79 -27.00
N ILE A 589 16.13 -12.61 -26.65
CA ILE A 589 16.62 -11.77 -25.55
C ILE A 589 16.47 -12.52 -24.23
N ARG A 590 15.32 -13.15 -23.96
CA ARG A 590 15.12 -13.97 -22.76
C ARG A 590 16.17 -15.06 -22.62
N ARG A 591 16.50 -15.72 -23.72
CA ARG A 591 17.56 -16.79 -23.71
C ARG A 591 18.94 -16.21 -23.50
N ALA A 592 19.28 -15.09 -24.13
CA ALA A 592 20.59 -14.44 -23.98
C ALA A 592 20.83 -13.90 -22.57
N PHE A 593 19.81 -13.35 -21.92
CA PHE A 593 19.84 -12.80 -20.57
C PHE A 593 19.19 -13.72 -19.51
N GLY A 594 19.27 -15.03 -19.71
CA GLY A 594 18.63 -16.04 -18.87
C GLY A 594 18.74 -15.81 -17.36
N PRO A 595 19.96 -15.59 -16.78
CA PRO A 595 20.10 -15.35 -15.35
C PRO A 595 19.38 -14.10 -14.84
N ILE A 596 19.40 -13.00 -15.61
CA ILE A 596 18.68 -11.77 -15.28
C ILE A 596 17.17 -11.99 -15.37
N TYR A 597 16.71 -12.66 -16.42
CA TYR A 597 15.31 -13.03 -16.54
C TYR A 597 14.83 -13.87 -15.35
N THR A 598 15.59 -14.87 -14.96
CA THR A 598 15.28 -15.73 -13.81
C THR A 598 15.22 -14.92 -12.50
N LEU A 599 16.10 -13.96 -12.31
CA LEU A 599 16.11 -13.07 -11.15
C LEU A 599 14.82 -12.23 -11.10
N LEU A 600 14.42 -11.66 -12.24
CA LEU A 600 13.19 -10.84 -12.34
C LEU A 600 11.93 -11.70 -12.21
N ASP A 601 11.87 -12.84 -12.86
CA ASP A 601 10.74 -13.76 -12.81
C ASP A 601 10.48 -14.27 -11.37
N ASN A 602 11.54 -14.49 -10.59
CA ASN A 602 11.50 -14.81 -9.16
C ASN A 602 11.39 -13.56 -8.27
N LYS A 603 11.05 -12.37 -8.81
CA LYS A 603 10.81 -11.14 -8.03
C LYS A 603 11.98 -10.81 -7.08
N TYR A 604 13.21 -10.90 -7.58
CA TYR A 604 14.46 -10.76 -6.80
C TYR A 604 14.58 -11.73 -5.61
N TYR A 605 13.85 -12.84 -5.63
CA TYR A 605 13.75 -13.81 -4.53
C TYR A 605 13.27 -13.23 -3.19
N MET A 606 12.68 -12.05 -3.19
CA MET A 606 12.22 -11.37 -1.95
C MET A 606 11.18 -12.20 -1.20
N ASP A 607 10.24 -12.83 -1.91
CA ASP A 607 9.25 -13.72 -1.30
C ASP A 607 9.93 -14.92 -0.61
N LYS A 608 10.93 -15.52 -1.26
CA LYS A 608 11.69 -16.64 -0.71
C LYS A 608 12.55 -16.25 0.49
N ILE A 609 13.16 -15.05 0.45
CA ILE A 609 13.90 -14.49 1.59
C ILE A 609 12.96 -14.30 2.78
N ASN A 610 11.80 -13.69 2.56
CA ASN A 610 10.81 -13.48 3.60
C ASN A 610 10.28 -14.80 4.18
N GLU A 611 10.03 -15.80 3.35
CA GLU A 611 9.61 -17.12 3.79
C GLU A 611 10.68 -17.80 4.65
N VAL A 612 11.93 -17.83 4.19
CA VAL A 612 13.02 -18.57 4.88
C VAL A 612 13.46 -17.83 6.14
N VAL A 613 13.72 -16.52 6.04
CA VAL A 613 14.29 -15.74 7.16
C VAL A 613 13.24 -15.45 8.22
N PHE A 614 12.09 -14.89 7.81
CA PHE A 614 11.10 -14.44 8.79
C PHE A 614 10.10 -15.55 9.14
N ALA A 615 9.43 -16.17 8.17
CA ALA A 615 8.38 -17.15 8.50
C ALA A 615 8.96 -18.44 9.08
N ARG A 616 9.85 -19.13 8.38
CA ARG A 616 10.49 -20.38 8.86
C ARG A 616 11.44 -20.11 10.03
N GLY A 617 12.16 -18.98 10.01
CA GLY A 617 13.03 -18.55 11.09
C GLY A 617 12.27 -18.37 12.41
N SER A 618 11.15 -17.65 12.40
CA SER A 618 10.31 -17.48 13.59
C SER A 618 9.76 -18.80 14.12
N VAL A 619 9.34 -19.71 13.23
CA VAL A 619 8.89 -21.06 13.61
C VAL A 619 10.04 -21.88 14.20
N ALA A 620 11.26 -21.77 13.65
CA ALA A 620 12.42 -22.46 14.17
C ALA A 620 12.82 -21.96 15.56
N ILE A 621 12.84 -20.64 15.75
CA ILE A 621 13.06 -20.00 17.07
C ILE A 621 11.98 -20.45 18.07
N GLY A 622 10.72 -20.38 17.68
CA GLY A 622 9.60 -20.81 18.53
C GLY A 622 9.71 -22.29 18.93
N ARG A 623 10.07 -23.16 17.99
CA ARG A 623 10.34 -24.59 18.31
C ARG A 623 11.53 -24.79 19.24
N GLY A 624 12.58 -24.01 19.06
CA GLY A 624 13.74 -24.01 19.96
C GLY A 624 13.36 -23.60 21.36
N LEU A 625 12.72 -22.45 21.52
CA LEU A 625 12.25 -21.97 22.82
C LEU A 625 11.30 -22.96 23.50
N TRP A 626 10.38 -23.55 22.75
CA TRP A 626 9.47 -24.55 23.30
C TRP A 626 10.19 -25.81 23.73
N LYS A 627 11.02 -26.42 22.86
CA LYS A 627 11.68 -27.69 23.18
C LYS A 627 12.75 -27.54 24.26
N GLU A 628 13.63 -26.55 24.09
CA GLU A 628 14.78 -26.37 25.01
C GLU A 628 14.37 -25.56 26.24
N GLY A 629 13.59 -24.50 26.08
CA GLY A 629 13.14 -23.66 27.17
C GLY A 629 12.05 -24.33 28.00
N ASP A 630 10.89 -24.57 27.41
CA ASP A 630 9.74 -25.07 28.18
C ASP A 630 9.90 -26.53 28.56
N VAL A 631 10.16 -27.43 27.59
CA VAL A 631 10.14 -28.88 27.85
C VAL A 631 11.40 -29.33 28.60
N VAL A 632 12.60 -28.92 28.17
CA VAL A 632 13.85 -29.41 28.78
C VAL A 632 14.16 -28.64 30.08
N VAL A 633 14.12 -27.30 30.06
CA VAL A 633 14.50 -26.51 31.23
C VAL A 633 13.35 -26.44 32.24
N ILE A 634 12.19 -25.90 31.87
CA ILE A 634 11.10 -25.63 32.81
C ILE A 634 10.49 -26.95 33.29
N ASP A 635 9.93 -27.75 32.38
CA ASP A 635 9.31 -29.04 32.71
C ASP A 635 10.35 -30.06 33.22
N GLY A 636 11.54 -30.02 32.65
CA GLY A 636 12.67 -30.87 33.07
C GLY A 636 13.09 -30.61 34.50
N LEU A 637 13.19 -29.33 34.94
CA LEU A 637 13.50 -28.97 36.32
C LEU A 637 12.36 -29.35 37.27
N VAL A 638 11.14 -29.01 36.93
CA VAL A 638 9.97 -29.32 37.77
C VAL A 638 9.78 -30.83 37.93
N ASN A 639 9.76 -31.56 36.83
CA ASN A 639 9.62 -33.02 36.83
C ASN A 639 10.87 -33.75 37.41
N GLY A 640 12.06 -33.16 37.17
CA GLY A 640 13.33 -33.64 37.71
C GLY A 640 13.37 -33.53 39.24
N SER A 641 12.95 -32.41 39.79
CA SER A 641 12.84 -32.22 41.25
C SER A 641 11.83 -33.17 41.86
N ALA A 642 10.68 -33.35 41.22
CA ALA A 642 9.68 -34.33 41.68
C ALA A 642 10.22 -35.78 41.66
N ARG A 643 10.94 -36.16 40.59
CA ARG A 643 11.60 -37.47 40.50
C ARG A 643 12.70 -37.63 41.55
N PHE A 644 13.51 -36.57 41.75
CA PHE A 644 14.53 -36.58 42.80
C PHE A 644 13.95 -36.78 44.19
N ILE A 645 12.88 -36.00 44.51
CA ILE A 645 12.17 -36.17 45.79
C ILE A 645 11.58 -37.60 45.93
N GLY A 646 10.98 -38.11 44.85
CA GLY A 646 10.46 -39.48 44.82
C GLY A 646 11.56 -40.53 45.00
N TRP A 647 12.71 -40.40 44.34
CA TRP A 647 13.86 -41.25 44.55
C TRP A 647 14.43 -41.16 45.96
N PHE A 648 14.58 -39.95 46.48
CA PHE A 648 15.09 -39.71 47.82
C PHE A 648 14.14 -40.32 48.89
N ALA A 649 12.83 -40.13 48.69
CA ALA A 649 11.81 -40.76 49.54
C ALA A 649 11.93 -42.32 49.48
N GLY A 650 12.20 -42.85 48.30
CA GLY A 650 12.47 -44.28 48.10
C GLY A 650 13.68 -44.79 48.89
N VAL A 651 14.80 -44.04 48.83
CA VAL A 651 16.03 -44.32 49.59
C VAL A 651 15.76 -44.28 51.11
N ILE A 652 15.08 -43.23 51.57
CA ILE A 652 14.74 -43.10 53.00
C ILE A 652 13.80 -44.26 53.46
N ARG A 653 12.89 -44.67 52.58
CA ARG A 653 12.00 -45.79 52.88
C ARG A 653 12.77 -47.13 53.13
N PHE A 654 13.94 -47.34 52.55
CA PHE A 654 14.79 -48.48 52.85
C PHE A 654 15.36 -48.44 54.28
N LEU A 655 15.49 -47.24 54.89
CA LEU A 655 15.90 -47.11 56.27
C LEU A 655 14.76 -47.47 57.24
N GLN A 656 13.54 -47.47 56.76
CA GLN A 656 12.33 -47.84 57.55
C GLN A 656 12.02 -49.29 57.32
N SER A 657 12.71 -50.17 58.06
CA SER A 657 12.50 -51.62 57.98
C SER A 657 11.12 -52.10 58.48
N GLY A 658 10.36 -51.25 59.18
CA GLY A 658 9.06 -51.61 59.79
C GLY A 658 9.21 -52.46 61.07
N TYR A 659 10.39 -52.87 61.41
CA TYR A 659 10.62 -53.73 62.62
C TYR A 659 11.09 -52.84 63.78
N ILE A 660 10.29 -52.80 64.87
CA ILE A 660 10.55 -52.00 66.08
C ILE A 660 11.95 -52.22 66.65
N TYR A 661 12.45 -53.44 66.65
CA TYR A 661 13.78 -53.77 67.17
C TYR A 661 14.92 -53.17 66.40
N HIS A 662 14.79 -52.94 65.07
CA HIS A 662 15.81 -52.19 64.27
C HIS A 662 15.93 -50.75 64.69
N TYR A 663 14.76 -50.09 64.99
CA TYR A 663 14.75 -48.70 65.46
C TYR A 663 15.29 -48.59 66.88
N ALA A 664 14.90 -49.55 67.78
CA ALA A 664 15.42 -49.62 69.14
C ALA A 664 16.96 -49.82 69.13
N PHE A 665 17.45 -50.70 68.29
CA PHE A 665 18.91 -50.96 68.13
C PHE A 665 19.64 -49.75 67.61
N ALA A 666 19.10 -49.07 66.58
CA ALA A 666 19.70 -47.85 66.04
C ALA A 666 19.70 -46.69 67.06
N MET A 667 18.65 -46.55 67.88
CA MET A 667 18.61 -45.57 68.94
C MET A 667 19.63 -45.88 70.03
N ILE A 668 19.82 -47.14 70.41
CA ILE A 668 20.83 -47.56 71.42
C ILE A 668 22.24 -47.24 70.87
N ILE A 669 22.56 -47.59 69.61
CA ILE A 669 23.83 -47.26 69.00
C ILE A 669 24.06 -45.74 68.93
N GLY A 670 23.03 -44.98 68.52
CA GLY A 670 23.08 -43.54 68.44
C GLY A 670 23.33 -42.88 69.80
N MET A 671 22.63 -43.38 70.84
CA MET A 671 22.83 -42.92 72.20
C MET A 671 24.22 -43.27 72.75
N LEU A 672 24.72 -44.50 72.42
CA LEU A 672 26.07 -44.91 72.80
C LEU A 672 27.13 -44.05 72.11
N GLY A 673 26.92 -43.75 70.82
CA GLY A 673 27.80 -42.88 70.06
C GLY A 673 27.82 -41.45 70.58
N LEU A 674 26.66 -40.88 70.90
CA LEU A 674 26.53 -39.54 71.52
C LEU A 674 27.15 -39.46 72.92
N LEU A 675 26.93 -40.51 73.75
CA LEU A 675 27.56 -40.61 75.07
C LEU A 675 29.09 -40.71 74.98
N THR A 676 29.57 -41.54 74.03
CA THR A 676 31.01 -41.67 73.80
C THR A 676 31.59 -40.35 73.33
N LEU A 677 30.93 -39.66 72.40
CA LEU A 677 31.34 -38.35 71.88
C LEU A 677 31.33 -37.29 73.04
N PHE A 678 30.29 -37.33 73.87
CA PHE A 678 30.17 -36.38 75.00
C PHE A 678 31.28 -36.65 76.05
N VAL A 679 31.56 -37.90 76.37
CA VAL A 679 32.62 -38.28 77.33
C VAL A 679 34.01 -37.95 76.74
N THR A 680 34.22 -38.18 75.45
CA THR A 680 35.55 -37.93 74.83
C THR A 680 35.79 -36.43 74.56
N LEU A 681 34.71 -35.66 74.21
CA LEU A 681 34.83 -34.20 74.00
C LEU A 681 34.61 -33.38 75.27
N GLY A 682 33.82 -33.87 76.22
CA GLY A 682 33.53 -33.17 77.49
C GLY A 682 34.55 -33.42 78.58
N GLY A 683 35.54 -34.22 78.32
CA GLY A 683 36.66 -34.54 79.24
C GLY A 683 37.90 -33.64 79.06
N LYS A 684 37.75 -32.47 78.41
CA LYS A 684 38.77 -31.45 78.33
C LYS A 684 38.36 -30.18 79.04
#